data_6f06bce7b3985e0023e6a691baf426b2
#
_entry.id   6f06bce7b3985e0023e6a691baf426b2
#
_cell.length_a   1.000
_cell.length_b   1.000
_cell.length_c   1.000
_cell.angle_alpha   90.00
_cell.angle_beta   90.00
_cell.angle_gamma   90.00
#
_symmetry.space_group_name_H-M   'P 1'
#
loop_
_entity.id
_entity.type
_entity.pdbx_description
1 polymer ?
#
loop_
_entity_poly.entity_id
_entity_poly.type
_entity_poly.pdbx_seq_one_letter_code
_entity_poly.pdbx_strand_id
1 'polypeptide(L)'
;MKNYASNRVRNVVLLGHSGSGKTTYSEAALYYSGATKRFGKVEDGNTVSDYEAEEIRRKVSINTSVIPVEWQDTKINFLDTPGYFDFAAEVKLAMNVADTGLIMVSAKSGVEVGTEKAWEYCEEMHLPRIIFINQMDDENADFEKTLADLRKNFGKAVAPLQIPFDDENGNFIGFINLIKRDARKKENGKLEKCEMPEDKKDQVEVLRSMLIEVAAESSEELMEKFFNDEELTEEEIYDGLQVGIANHSIAPVMCGSATLGYGVKLLMNTIVRFTLPAIEAKANFHAFHDGKEVVYCSSDDERFSAYVFKTIADPYIGRLNLFRVMTGKLDTTMSVYNEEKDTVEKVGRIFVVRGKEQIEVDELHSGDIGALAKLSNTSTQDTLSLKDANIIIPKIALPGSVLCMAIKPKGKGDEDKLSAALTKIREEDPTIKMEVNPETKQTLVYGVGEQQLDVMVQKLKAKYKIEVDLTDPIIPYRETIKAKASVRGRYKKQSGGHGQFGDVVMEFEPSYDTTTPVIFEEKIFGGSVPKQYFPAVEKGLQECVQSGVLAGYPVVGLKATLTDGSYHPVDSSEMAFKMATSVAFKEGIPQAKPVILEPIEHVEVLIPDKYMGDIMGDITKRRGRILSMDAVGMKKCIVAEVPTAEMHKYATDLRSMTQSRGEYRHHFERYEEAPMEVQKKIIEARAAEKEK
;
A
#
# COMPACT_ATOMS: atom_id res chain seq x y z
N MET A 1 -24.58 -14.74 17.14
CA MET A 1 -24.35 -13.34 17.52
C MET A 1 -25.68 -12.63 17.49
N LYS A 2 -25.95 -11.69 18.42
CA LYS A 2 -27.20 -10.93 18.41
C LYS A 2 -27.19 -9.89 17.30
N ASN A 3 -28.37 -9.45 16.85
CA ASN A 3 -28.49 -8.21 16.08
C ASN A 3 -28.33 -7.01 17.03
N TYR A 4 -27.54 -6.05 16.63
CA TYR A 4 -27.26 -4.84 17.39
C TYR A 4 -27.79 -3.62 16.66
N ALA A 5 -28.50 -2.77 17.38
CA ALA A 5 -28.89 -1.45 16.87
C ALA A 5 -27.65 -0.58 16.60
N SER A 6 -27.73 0.34 15.67
CA SER A 6 -26.64 1.19 15.21
C SER A 6 -25.89 1.93 16.33
N ASN A 7 -26.61 2.34 17.39
CA ASN A 7 -26.01 3.01 18.56
C ASN A 7 -25.25 2.06 19.51
N ARG A 8 -25.28 0.72 19.25
CA ARG A 8 -24.59 -0.32 20.03
C ARG A 8 -23.44 -0.96 19.29
N VAL A 9 -22.97 -0.34 18.22
CA VAL A 9 -21.81 -0.81 17.43
C VAL A 9 -20.62 0.12 17.64
N ARG A 10 -19.43 -0.44 17.74
CA ARG A 10 -18.12 0.24 17.76
C ARG A 10 -17.19 -0.43 16.77
N ASN A 11 -16.56 0.32 15.88
CA ASN A 11 -15.56 -0.19 14.95
C ASN A 11 -14.20 0.35 15.35
N VAL A 12 -13.33 -0.54 15.83
CA VAL A 12 -12.02 -0.19 16.40
C VAL A 12 -10.92 -0.85 15.61
N VAL A 13 -10.05 -0.06 14.97
CA VAL A 13 -8.88 -0.59 14.27
C VAL A 13 -7.67 -0.67 15.19
N LEU A 14 -7.03 -1.84 15.23
CA LEU A 14 -5.80 -2.06 15.99
C LEU A 14 -4.60 -1.62 15.15
N LEU A 15 -3.88 -0.62 15.62
CA LEU A 15 -2.74 0.00 14.96
C LEU A 15 -1.48 -0.17 15.82
N GLY A 16 -0.31 0.02 15.21
CA GLY A 16 0.97 -0.02 15.92
C GLY A 16 2.02 -0.88 15.22
N HIS A 17 3.23 -0.86 15.75
CA HIS A 17 4.36 -1.57 15.17
C HIS A 17 4.16 -3.10 15.18
N SER A 18 4.92 -3.80 14.34
CA SER A 18 4.96 -5.28 14.40
C SER A 18 5.50 -5.73 15.75
N GLY A 19 4.83 -6.72 16.36
CA GLY A 19 5.23 -7.21 17.68
C GLY A 19 4.67 -6.43 18.87
N SER A 20 3.91 -5.33 18.69
CA SER A 20 3.29 -4.58 19.81
C SER A 20 2.13 -5.32 20.50
N GLY A 21 1.74 -6.50 19.98
CA GLY A 21 0.73 -7.38 20.58
C GLY A 21 -0.72 -7.12 20.16
N LYS A 22 -0.97 -6.56 18.96
CA LYS A 22 -2.30 -6.36 18.37
C LYS A 22 -3.11 -7.65 18.34
N THR A 23 -2.59 -8.66 17.67
CA THR A 23 -3.23 -9.99 17.55
C THR A 23 -3.40 -10.68 18.91
N THR A 24 -2.42 -10.56 19.82
CA THR A 24 -2.55 -11.08 21.18
C THR A 24 -3.68 -10.37 21.94
N TYR A 25 -3.88 -9.08 21.72
CA TYR A 25 -5.00 -8.34 22.31
C TYR A 25 -6.34 -8.79 21.70
N SER A 26 -6.42 -9.01 20.39
CA SER A 26 -7.61 -9.54 19.73
C SER A 26 -8.03 -10.90 20.33
N GLU A 27 -7.06 -11.81 20.52
CA GLU A 27 -7.30 -13.11 21.17
C GLU A 27 -7.74 -12.96 22.63
N ALA A 28 -7.12 -12.02 23.36
CA ALA A 28 -7.51 -11.73 24.73
C ALA A 28 -8.96 -11.19 24.81
N ALA A 29 -9.33 -10.28 23.91
CA ALA A 29 -10.68 -9.73 23.85
C ALA A 29 -11.73 -10.83 23.55
N LEU A 30 -11.46 -11.72 22.61
CA LEU A 30 -12.31 -12.88 22.31
C LEU A 30 -12.45 -13.82 23.51
N TYR A 31 -11.35 -14.12 24.18
CA TYR A 31 -11.36 -15.04 25.32
C TYR A 31 -12.09 -14.44 26.52
N TYR A 32 -11.78 -13.19 26.89
CA TYR A 32 -12.35 -12.55 28.08
C TYR A 32 -13.81 -12.08 27.90
N SER A 33 -14.28 -11.93 26.66
CA SER A 33 -15.71 -11.75 26.35
C SER A 33 -16.50 -13.06 26.34
N GLY A 34 -15.80 -14.21 26.32
CA GLY A 34 -16.43 -15.52 26.19
C GLY A 34 -16.79 -15.91 24.76
N ALA A 35 -16.35 -15.14 23.76
CA ALA A 35 -16.57 -15.45 22.36
C ALA A 35 -15.79 -16.70 21.90
N THR A 36 -14.65 -16.98 22.55
CA THR A 36 -13.87 -18.21 22.39
C THR A 36 -13.62 -18.87 23.74
N LYS A 37 -13.51 -20.22 23.73
CA LYS A 37 -13.18 -21.00 24.92
C LYS A 37 -11.69 -21.19 25.16
N ARG A 38 -10.87 -20.86 24.14
CA ARG A 38 -9.42 -21.00 24.16
C ARG A 38 -8.80 -19.65 23.87
N PHE A 39 -7.74 -19.33 24.57
CA PHE A 39 -6.86 -18.23 24.29
C PHE A 39 -5.86 -18.66 23.21
N GLY A 40 -5.95 -18.09 22.00
CA GLY A 40 -5.02 -18.38 20.91
C GLY A 40 -3.68 -17.69 21.12
N LYS A 41 -2.62 -18.29 20.58
CA LYS A 41 -1.25 -17.74 20.63
C LYS A 41 -0.66 -17.69 19.23
N VAL A 42 0.01 -16.60 18.91
CA VAL A 42 0.69 -16.41 17.62
C VAL A 42 1.78 -17.47 17.43
N GLU A 43 2.54 -17.78 18.47
CA GLU A 43 3.62 -18.76 18.45
C GLU A 43 3.13 -20.16 18.12
N ASP A 44 1.92 -20.51 18.57
CA ASP A 44 1.28 -21.81 18.34
C ASP A 44 0.55 -21.86 16.98
N GLY A 45 0.44 -20.73 16.27
CA GLY A 45 -0.27 -20.64 14.98
C GLY A 45 -1.76 -20.97 15.07
N ASN A 46 -2.40 -20.65 16.19
CA ASN A 46 -3.77 -21.05 16.49
C ASN A 46 -4.69 -19.87 16.86
N THR A 47 -4.33 -18.66 16.48
CA THR A 47 -5.15 -17.44 16.63
C THR A 47 -6.33 -17.44 15.68
N VAL A 48 -7.36 -16.68 16.02
CA VAL A 48 -8.52 -16.45 15.16
C VAL A 48 -8.21 -15.49 14.03
N SER A 49 -7.36 -14.49 14.29
CA SER A 49 -6.99 -13.44 13.33
C SER A 49 -6.10 -13.97 12.22
N ASP A 50 -4.96 -14.61 12.60
CA ASP A 50 -3.93 -15.06 11.66
C ASP A 50 -4.23 -16.52 11.25
N TYR A 51 -5.15 -16.71 10.32
CA TYR A 51 -5.59 -18.04 9.89
C TYR A 51 -5.04 -18.46 8.53
N GLU A 52 -4.43 -17.56 7.77
CA GLU A 52 -3.78 -17.87 6.50
C GLU A 52 -2.46 -18.59 6.74
N ALA A 53 -2.12 -19.54 5.86
CA ALA A 53 -0.92 -20.37 6.01
C ALA A 53 0.37 -19.57 6.11
N GLU A 54 0.47 -18.43 5.40
CA GLU A 54 1.64 -17.55 5.44
C GLU A 54 1.72 -16.75 6.74
N GLU A 55 0.59 -16.33 7.32
CA GLU A 55 0.53 -15.69 8.63
C GLU A 55 1.01 -16.63 9.73
N ILE A 56 0.49 -17.86 9.71
CA ILE A 56 0.89 -18.93 10.65
C ILE A 56 2.39 -19.24 10.51
N ARG A 57 2.89 -19.40 9.28
CA ARG A 57 4.29 -19.72 9.01
C ARG A 57 5.24 -18.63 9.46
N ARG A 58 4.87 -17.37 9.20
CA ARG A 58 5.71 -16.18 9.51
C ARG A 58 5.49 -15.67 10.93
N LYS A 59 4.41 -16.07 11.59
CA LYS A 59 3.97 -15.58 12.91
C LYS A 59 3.73 -14.07 12.91
N VAL A 60 3.19 -13.57 11.82
CA VAL A 60 2.84 -12.14 11.63
C VAL A 60 1.57 -12.01 10.80
N SER A 61 0.75 -11.03 11.13
CA SER A 61 -0.44 -10.69 10.38
C SER A 61 -0.07 -10.08 9.02
N ILE A 62 -0.73 -10.53 7.97
CA ILE A 62 -0.57 -10.06 6.58
C ILE A 62 -1.85 -9.37 6.13
N ASN A 63 -2.99 -9.90 6.53
CA ASN A 63 -4.31 -9.40 6.18
C ASN A 63 -4.99 -8.78 7.40
N THR A 64 -5.88 -7.82 7.15
CA THR A 64 -6.81 -7.36 8.19
C THR A 64 -7.85 -8.42 8.48
N SER A 65 -8.01 -8.77 9.75
CA SER A 65 -9.05 -9.68 10.23
C SER A 65 -10.10 -8.94 11.05
N VAL A 66 -11.37 -9.23 10.81
CA VAL A 66 -12.49 -8.69 11.61
C VAL A 66 -12.73 -9.62 12.80
N ILE A 67 -12.71 -9.05 13.99
CA ILE A 67 -12.83 -9.76 15.28
C ILE A 67 -13.99 -9.15 16.09
N PRO A 68 -15.23 -9.56 15.83
CA PRO A 68 -16.40 -9.06 16.55
C PRO A 68 -16.48 -9.66 17.96
N VAL A 69 -16.66 -8.78 18.93
CA VAL A 69 -16.76 -9.11 20.36
C VAL A 69 -18.06 -8.51 20.92
N GLU A 70 -18.80 -9.28 21.68
CA GLU A 70 -19.99 -8.81 22.42
C GLU A 70 -19.58 -8.44 23.85
N TRP A 71 -19.73 -7.15 24.22
CA TRP A 71 -19.32 -6.63 25.53
C TRP A 71 -20.28 -5.56 26.05
N GLN A 72 -20.84 -5.76 27.25
CA GLN A 72 -21.77 -4.81 27.89
C GLN A 72 -22.91 -4.35 26.94
N ASP A 73 -23.59 -5.30 26.31
CA ASP A 73 -24.66 -5.05 25.33
C ASP A 73 -24.23 -4.16 24.14
N THR A 74 -22.95 -4.20 23.82
CA THR A 74 -22.34 -3.50 22.69
C THR A 74 -21.56 -4.50 21.84
N LYS A 75 -21.64 -4.37 20.52
CA LYS A 75 -20.82 -5.10 19.57
C LYS A 75 -19.58 -4.25 19.23
N ILE A 76 -18.42 -4.76 19.56
CA ILE A 76 -17.15 -4.13 19.19
C ILE A 76 -16.54 -4.94 18.05
N ASN A 77 -16.43 -4.35 16.87
CA ASN A 77 -15.71 -4.93 15.74
C ASN A 77 -14.25 -4.47 15.82
N PHE A 78 -13.37 -5.31 16.35
CA PHE A 78 -11.94 -5.06 16.22
C PHE A 78 -11.47 -5.42 14.81
N LEU A 79 -10.76 -4.51 14.18
CA LEU A 79 -10.08 -4.72 12.91
C LEU A 79 -8.59 -4.93 13.21
N ASP A 80 -8.19 -6.18 13.30
CA ASP A 80 -6.79 -6.56 13.59
C ASP A 80 -5.96 -6.41 12.32
N THR A 81 -5.03 -5.43 12.32
CA THR A 81 -4.28 -5.02 11.13
C THR A 81 -2.83 -5.46 11.18
N PRO A 82 -2.20 -5.67 10.00
CA PRO A 82 -0.78 -5.93 9.90
C PRO A 82 0.07 -4.81 10.49
N GLY A 83 1.23 -5.17 11.06
CA GLY A 83 2.22 -4.21 11.58
C GLY A 83 3.36 -3.90 10.61
N TYR A 84 3.49 -4.65 9.50
CA TYR A 84 4.51 -4.42 8.48
C TYR A 84 4.05 -3.41 7.44
N PHE A 85 4.95 -2.50 7.03
CA PHE A 85 4.65 -1.41 6.09
C PHE A 85 4.31 -1.90 4.68
N ASP A 86 4.76 -3.09 4.30
CA ASP A 86 4.43 -3.72 3.02
C ASP A 86 2.92 -3.98 2.88
N PHE A 87 2.21 -4.08 3.99
CA PHE A 87 0.76 -4.31 4.05
C PHE A 87 -0.04 -3.06 4.49
N ALA A 88 0.54 -1.87 4.33
CA ALA A 88 -0.10 -0.62 4.73
C ALA A 88 -1.44 -0.34 4.02
N ALA A 89 -1.68 -0.96 2.86
CA ALA A 89 -2.99 -0.88 2.20
C ALA A 89 -4.10 -1.52 3.04
N GLU A 90 -3.86 -2.68 3.64
CA GLU A 90 -4.78 -3.34 4.56
C GLU A 90 -5.12 -2.45 5.76
N VAL A 91 -4.10 -1.76 6.30
CA VAL A 91 -4.27 -0.82 7.41
C VAL A 91 -5.16 0.36 6.99
N LYS A 92 -4.87 1.03 5.87
CA LYS A 92 -5.64 2.19 5.39
C LYS A 92 -7.09 1.81 5.07
N LEU A 93 -7.32 0.66 4.43
CA LEU A 93 -8.67 0.16 4.12
C LEU A 93 -9.47 -0.13 5.41
N ALA A 94 -8.85 -0.73 6.42
CA ALA A 94 -9.47 -0.97 7.72
C ALA A 94 -9.78 0.34 8.46
N MET A 95 -8.88 1.31 8.45
CA MET A 95 -9.08 2.62 9.06
C MET A 95 -10.23 3.39 8.42
N ASN A 96 -10.44 3.25 7.10
CA ASN A 96 -11.53 3.92 6.40
C ASN A 96 -12.92 3.48 6.90
N VAL A 97 -13.04 2.27 7.42
CA VAL A 97 -14.28 1.73 7.97
C VAL A 97 -14.31 1.67 9.49
N ALA A 98 -13.27 2.10 10.16
CA ALA A 98 -13.19 2.22 11.62
C ALA A 98 -13.74 3.58 12.10
N ASP A 99 -14.07 3.63 13.39
CA ASP A 99 -14.54 4.82 14.09
C ASP A 99 -13.53 5.31 15.15
N THR A 100 -12.61 4.42 15.55
CA THR A 100 -11.56 4.71 16.54
C THR A 100 -10.33 3.88 16.24
N GLY A 101 -9.15 4.51 16.32
CA GLY A 101 -7.87 3.84 16.30
C GLY A 101 -7.42 3.43 17.70
N LEU A 102 -7.04 2.17 17.88
CA LEU A 102 -6.38 1.69 19.10
C LEU A 102 -4.90 1.45 18.79
N ILE A 103 -4.06 2.38 19.22
CA ILE A 103 -2.61 2.33 18.99
C ILE A 103 -1.96 1.49 20.09
N MET A 104 -1.48 0.30 19.71
CA MET A 104 -0.77 -0.61 20.59
C MET A 104 0.72 -0.27 20.62
N VAL A 105 1.25 -0.02 21.81
CA VAL A 105 2.65 0.35 22.04
C VAL A 105 3.29 -0.65 22.98
N SER A 106 4.50 -1.11 22.67
CA SER A 106 5.25 -1.99 23.58
C SER A 106 5.85 -1.19 24.75
N ALA A 107 5.59 -1.60 25.98
CA ALA A 107 6.18 -0.98 27.17
C ALA A 107 7.71 -1.08 27.20
N LYS A 108 8.28 -2.05 26.48
CA LYS A 108 9.72 -2.26 26.36
C LYS A 108 10.37 -1.38 25.30
N SER A 109 9.73 -1.29 24.13
CA SER A 109 10.31 -0.59 22.96
C SER A 109 9.95 0.89 22.91
N GLY A 110 8.86 1.31 23.56
CA GLY A 110 8.36 2.68 23.50
C GLY A 110 7.80 3.05 22.12
N VAL A 111 8.04 4.29 21.69
CA VAL A 111 7.59 4.80 20.39
C VAL A 111 8.46 4.25 19.27
N GLU A 112 7.87 3.41 18.43
CA GLU A 112 8.48 2.83 17.24
C GLU A 112 7.90 3.46 15.97
N VAL A 113 8.53 3.21 14.80
CA VAL A 113 8.06 3.78 13.51
C VAL A 113 6.60 3.42 13.22
N GLY A 114 6.17 2.21 13.58
CA GLY A 114 4.76 1.82 13.43
C GLY A 114 3.82 2.60 14.33
N THR A 115 4.28 3.07 15.49
CA THR A 115 3.52 3.97 16.38
C THR A 115 3.42 5.37 15.77
N GLU A 116 4.53 5.91 15.23
CA GLU A 116 4.56 7.20 14.52
C GLU A 116 3.61 7.18 13.32
N LYS A 117 3.67 6.13 12.50
CA LYS A 117 2.79 5.98 11.33
C LYS A 117 1.32 5.80 11.70
N ALA A 118 1.03 5.05 12.76
CA ALA A 118 -0.33 4.91 13.27
C ALA A 118 -0.91 6.26 13.69
N TRP A 119 -0.11 7.08 14.35
CA TRP A 119 -0.49 8.44 14.72
C TRP A 119 -0.70 9.32 13.49
N GLU A 120 0.25 9.36 12.53
CA GLU A 120 0.13 10.10 11.27
C GLU A 120 -1.16 9.72 10.51
N TYR A 121 -1.47 8.43 10.40
CA TYR A 121 -2.67 7.96 9.72
C TYR A 121 -3.96 8.38 10.45
N CYS A 122 -3.98 8.35 11.78
CA CYS A 122 -5.13 8.85 12.55
C CYS A 122 -5.34 10.34 12.33
N GLU A 123 -4.27 11.15 12.26
CA GLU A 123 -4.35 12.58 11.91
C GLU A 123 -4.86 12.78 10.48
N GLU A 124 -4.28 12.08 9.49
CA GLU A 124 -4.65 12.16 8.07
C GLU A 124 -6.14 11.83 7.85
N MET A 125 -6.64 10.82 8.55
CA MET A 125 -8.01 10.32 8.38
C MET A 125 -9.00 10.88 9.41
N HIS A 126 -8.59 11.83 10.23
CA HIS A 126 -9.39 12.41 11.31
C HIS A 126 -10.06 11.34 12.19
N LEU A 127 -9.25 10.35 12.64
CA LEU A 127 -9.75 9.22 13.41
C LEU A 127 -9.42 9.41 14.90
N PRO A 128 -10.43 9.43 15.80
CA PRO A 128 -10.20 9.40 17.25
C PRO A 128 -9.30 8.23 17.63
N ARG A 129 -8.45 8.40 18.65
CA ARG A 129 -7.46 7.38 19.01
C ARG A 129 -7.36 7.15 20.50
N ILE A 130 -7.09 5.90 20.87
CA ILE A 130 -6.74 5.43 22.22
C ILE A 130 -5.38 4.80 22.13
N ILE A 131 -4.52 4.99 23.12
CA ILE A 131 -3.21 4.36 23.22
C ILE A 131 -3.27 3.27 24.29
N PHE A 132 -2.73 2.08 23.98
CA PHE A 132 -2.58 1.01 24.95
C PHE A 132 -1.11 0.59 25.04
N ILE A 133 -0.46 0.92 26.16
CA ILE A 133 0.89 0.45 26.47
C ILE A 133 0.78 -1.00 26.94
N ASN A 134 1.14 -1.91 26.06
CA ASN A 134 1.04 -3.35 26.21
C ASN A 134 2.36 -3.97 26.66
N GLN A 135 2.34 -5.28 27.01
CA GLN A 135 3.53 -6.03 27.43
C GLN A 135 4.14 -5.51 28.75
N MET A 136 3.30 -5.06 29.67
CA MET A 136 3.72 -4.66 31.02
C MET A 136 4.30 -5.81 31.84
N ASP A 137 4.19 -7.05 31.34
CA ASP A 137 4.77 -8.28 31.91
C ASP A 137 6.20 -8.58 31.41
N ASP A 138 6.76 -7.78 30.47
CA ASP A 138 8.14 -7.94 30.04
C ASP A 138 9.10 -7.39 31.13
N GLU A 139 10.22 -8.08 31.35
CA GLU A 139 11.24 -7.68 32.34
C GLU A 139 11.82 -6.28 32.09
N ASN A 140 11.77 -5.80 30.85
CA ASN A 140 12.26 -4.49 30.46
C ASN A 140 11.11 -3.49 30.20
N ALA A 141 9.91 -3.77 30.68
CA ALA A 141 8.78 -2.87 30.55
C ALA A 141 8.99 -1.60 31.41
N ASP A 142 8.80 -0.43 30.81
CA ASP A 142 8.93 0.85 31.48
C ASP A 142 7.79 1.77 31.04
N PHE A 143 6.74 1.84 31.84
CA PHE A 143 5.58 2.69 31.58
C PHE A 143 5.94 4.18 31.54
N GLU A 144 6.74 4.63 32.51
CA GLU A 144 7.03 6.07 32.67
C GLU A 144 7.85 6.59 31.50
N LYS A 145 8.87 5.85 31.10
CA LYS A 145 9.68 6.16 29.94
C LYS A 145 8.82 6.15 28.66
N THR A 146 7.99 5.12 28.49
CA THR A 146 7.11 4.99 27.31
C THR A 146 6.10 6.14 27.25
N LEU A 147 5.49 6.52 28.37
CA LEU A 147 4.58 7.67 28.44
C LEU A 147 5.30 8.99 28.13
N ALA A 148 6.51 9.17 28.66
CA ALA A 148 7.33 10.34 28.36
C ALA A 148 7.71 10.42 26.87
N ASP A 149 8.08 9.29 26.26
CA ASP A 149 8.37 9.21 24.83
C ASP A 149 7.12 9.52 23.99
N LEU A 150 5.95 9.01 24.35
CA LEU A 150 4.68 9.33 23.69
C LEU A 150 4.38 10.82 23.76
N ARG A 151 4.51 11.43 24.93
CA ARG A 151 4.28 12.87 25.12
C ARG A 151 5.29 13.73 24.39
N LYS A 152 6.54 13.31 24.33
CA LYS A 152 7.60 14.00 23.59
C LYS A 152 7.30 14.03 22.07
N ASN A 153 6.78 12.93 21.52
CA ASN A 153 6.51 12.81 20.10
C ASN A 153 5.14 13.39 19.69
N PHE A 154 4.12 13.26 20.54
CA PHE A 154 2.74 13.56 20.19
C PHE A 154 2.09 14.67 21.06
N GLY A 155 2.83 15.23 21.98
CA GLY A 155 2.42 16.39 22.76
C GLY A 155 1.48 16.10 23.93
N LYS A 156 0.82 17.17 24.39
CA LYS A 156 -0.03 17.14 25.58
C LYS A 156 -1.37 16.40 25.39
N ALA A 157 -1.77 16.14 24.15
CA ALA A 157 -2.95 15.33 23.84
C ALA A 157 -2.87 13.92 24.47
N VAL A 158 -1.65 13.40 24.71
CA VAL A 158 -1.39 12.10 25.35
C VAL A 158 -1.64 12.19 26.85
N ALA A 159 -2.81 11.67 27.30
CA ALA A 159 -3.26 11.77 28.68
C ALA A 159 -3.51 10.39 29.32
N PRO A 160 -2.78 9.99 30.38
CA PRO A 160 -2.99 8.69 31.01
C PRO A 160 -4.31 8.67 31.80
N LEU A 161 -5.09 7.59 31.63
CA LEU A 161 -6.30 7.31 32.45
C LEU A 161 -5.98 6.48 33.67
N GLN A 162 -4.90 5.74 33.62
CA GLN A 162 -4.43 4.86 34.69
C GLN A 162 -2.91 4.71 34.63
N ILE A 163 -2.33 4.37 35.75
CA ILE A 163 -0.91 4.00 35.85
C ILE A 163 -0.77 2.59 36.43
N PRO A 164 0.28 1.83 36.07
CA PRO A 164 0.58 0.55 36.66
C PRO A 164 1.24 0.71 38.03
N PHE A 165 1.15 -0.36 38.83
CA PHE A 165 2.01 -0.53 39.99
C PHE A 165 2.43 -1.99 40.15
N ASP A 166 3.58 -2.20 40.79
CA ASP A 166 4.25 -3.48 40.92
C ASP A 166 4.23 -3.97 42.37
N ASP A 167 4.55 -5.25 42.54
CA ASP A 167 4.83 -5.83 43.86
C ASP A 167 6.28 -5.50 44.33
N GLU A 168 6.64 -5.96 45.53
CA GLU A 168 7.97 -5.79 46.11
C GLU A 168 9.10 -6.40 45.28
N ASN A 169 8.79 -7.29 44.34
CA ASN A 169 9.72 -7.95 43.43
C ASN A 169 9.78 -7.26 42.05
N GLY A 170 9.04 -6.19 41.84
CA GLY A 170 8.96 -5.49 40.56
C GLY A 170 8.07 -6.17 39.52
N ASN A 171 7.17 -7.07 39.94
CA ASN A 171 6.20 -7.67 39.00
C ASN A 171 4.96 -6.78 38.93
N PHE A 172 4.49 -6.54 37.70
CA PHE A 172 3.24 -5.81 37.45
C PHE A 172 2.02 -6.55 38.03
N ILE A 173 1.33 -5.94 38.98
CA ILE A 173 0.19 -6.57 39.70
C ILE A 173 -1.11 -5.79 39.64
N GLY A 174 -1.12 -4.50 39.27
CA GLY A 174 -2.33 -3.71 39.33
C GLY A 174 -2.27 -2.34 38.66
N PHE A 175 -3.37 -1.60 38.82
CA PHE A 175 -3.58 -0.30 38.23
C PHE A 175 -4.11 0.69 39.25
N ILE A 176 -3.73 1.96 39.11
CA ILE A 176 -4.33 3.09 39.81
C ILE A 176 -5.11 3.90 38.79
N ASN A 177 -6.41 4.04 38.97
CA ASN A 177 -7.28 4.86 38.14
C ASN A 177 -7.13 6.34 38.54
N LEU A 178 -6.74 7.19 37.61
CA LEU A 178 -6.46 8.60 37.85
C LEU A 178 -7.75 9.46 38.06
N ILE A 179 -8.87 9.03 37.46
CA ILE A 179 -10.14 9.74 37.61
C ILE A 179 -10.70 9.47 39.03
N LYS A 180 -10.80 8.21 39.41
CA LYS A 180 -11.40 7.75 40.69
C LYS A 180 -10.47 7.76 41.89
N ARG A 181 -9.18 7.92 41.67
CA ARG A 181 -8.12 7.78 42.71
C ARG A 181 -8.22 6.46 43.45
N ASP A 182 -8.55 5.36 42.75
CA ASP A 182 -8.64 4.03 43.36
C ASP A 182 -7.59 3.09 42.77
N ALA A 183 -6.92 2.34 43.62
CA ALA A 183 -5.99 1.29 43.25
C ALA A 183 -6.67 -0.08 43.24
N ARG A 184 -6.35 -0.90 42.26
CA ARG A 184 -6.86 -2.26 42.09
C ARG A 184 -5.76 -3.22 41.72
N LYS A 185 -5.65 -4.33 42.42
CA LYS A 185 -4.72 -5.42 42.11
C LYS A 185 -5.48 -6.67 41.67
N LYS A 186 -4.81 -7.54 40.95
CA LYS A 186 -5.38 -8.82 40.53
C LYS A 186 -5.17 -9.87 41.60
N GLU A 187 -6.25 -10.29 42.23
CA GLU A 187 -6.31 -11.43 43.13
C GLU A 187 -7.29 -12.47 42.63
N ASN A 188 -6.90 -13.75 42.62
CA ASN A 188 -7.73 -14.87 42.17
C ASN A 188 -8.42 -14.66 40.80
N GLY A 189 -7.73 -13.98 39.87
CA GLY A 189 -8.22 -13.70 38.52
C GLY A 189 -9.20 -12.53 38.41
N LYS A 190 -9.46 -11.79 39.51
CA LYS A 190 -10.32 -10.61 39.54
C LYS A 190 -9.53 -9.39 39.98
N LEU A 191 -9.91 -8.20 39.48
CA LEU A 191 -9.39 -6.93 39.96
C LEU A 191 -10.14 -6.53 41.21
N GLU A 192 -9.45 -6.54 42.35
CA GLU A 192 -9.99 -6.15 43.66
C GLU A 192 -9.40 -4.82 44.11
N LYS A 193 -10.22 -4.02 44.81
CA LYS A 193 -9.76 -2.74 45.36
C LYS A 193 -8.72 -2.99 46.44
N CYS A 194 -7.64 -2.21 46.43
CA CYS A 194 -6.58 -2.27 47.41
C CYS A 194 -6.17 -0.85 47.87
N GLU A 195 -5.32 -0.76 48.88
CA GLU A 195 -4.72 0.51 49.27
C GLU A 195 -3.76 0.99 48.18
N MET A 196 -3.75 2.31 47.96
CA MET A 196 -2.82 2.94 47.01
C MET A 196 -1.39 2.90 47.59
N PRO A 197 -0.42 2.40 46.80
CA PRO A 197 0.99 2.44 47.23
C PRO A 197 1.44 3.87 47.56
N GLU A 198 2.15 4.03 48.69
CA GLU A 198 2.61 5.34 49.18
C GLU A 198 3.52 6.05 48.18
N ASP A 199 4.42 5.30 47.52
CA ASP A 199 5.38 5.78 46.54
C ASP A 199 4.69 6.28 45.22
N LYS A 200 3.43 5.96 45.01
CA LYS A 200 2.68 6.37 43.81
C LYS A 200 1.79 7.60 44.06
N LYS A 201 1.54 8.01 45.30
CA LYS A 201 0.61 9.08 45.63
C LYS A 201 0.96 10.42 44.95
N ASP A 202 2.18 10.86 45.03
CA ASP A 202 2.64 12.12 44.41
C ASP A 202 2.53 12.05 42.87
N GLN A 203 2.89 10.93 42.28
CA GLN A 203 2.76 10.72 40.84
C GLN A 203 1.30 10.75 40.38
N VAL A 204 0.41 10.14 41.13
CA VAL A 204 -1.04 10.14 40.86
C VAL A 204 -1.59 11.57 40.85
N GLU A 205 -1.23 12.40 41.82
CA GLU A 205 -1.73 13.80 41.89
C GLU A 205 -1.20 14.63 40.71
N VAL A 206 0.06 14.49 40.34
CA VAL A 206 0.65 15.18 39.19
C VAL A 206 -0.05 14.78 37.89
N LEU A 207 -0.18 13.47 37.61
CA LEU A 207 -0.80 12.98 36.38
C LEU A 207 -2.31 13.25 36.34
N ARG A 208 -2.99 13.19 37.49
CA ARG A 208 -4.40 13.56 37.58
C ARG A 208 -4.61 15.05 37.27
N SER A 209 -3.78 15.95 37.79
CA SER A 209 -3.89 17.38 37.47
C SER A 209 -3.74 17.64 35.98
N MET A 210 -2.79 16.96 35.32
CA MET A 210 -2.65 17.01 33.85
C MET A 210 -3.86 16.47 33.11
N LEU A 211 -4.48 15.38 33.60
CA LEU A 211 -5.67 14.78 32.99
C LEU A 211 -6.86 15.72 33.11
N ILE A 212 -7.04 16.38 34.27
CA ILE A 212 -8.10 17.36 34.51
C ILE A 212 -7.94 18.58 33.61
N GLU A 213 -6.71 19.11 33.47
CA GLU A 213 -6.40 20.22 32.56
C GLU A 213 -6.85 19.92 31.14
N VAL A 214 -6.42 18.75 30.60
CA VAL A 214 -6.75 18.32 29.24
C VAL A 214 -8.27 18.07 29.09
N ALA A 215 -8.94 17.52 30.10
CA ALA A 215 -10.39 17.34 30.08
C ALA A 215 -11.12 18.69 30.10
N ALA A 216 -10.64 19.67 30.90
CA ALA A 216 -11.21 20.99 30.96
C ALA A 216 -11.10 21.76 29.63
N GLU A 217 -10.00 21.60 28.89
CA GLU A 217 -9.80 22.21 27.56
C GLU A 217 -10.88 21.83 26.51
N SER A 218 -11.67 20.78 26.76
CA SER A 218 -12.72 20.31 25.87
C SER A 218 -13.99 21.15 25.85
N SER A 219 -14.24 22.01 26.87
CA SER A 219 -15.45 22.80 27.06
C SER A 219 -15.14 24.12 27.76
N GLU A 220 -15.74 25.22 27.29
CA GLU A 220 -15.61 26.54 27.93
C GLU A 220 -16.06 26.52 29.40
N GLU A 221 -17.15 25.82 29.73
CA GLU A 221 -17.67 25.69 31.09
C GLU A 221 -16.70 24.98 32.03
N LEU A 222 -16.09 23.85 31.56
CA LEU A 222 -15.12 23.12 32.36
C LEU A 222 -13.81 23.89 32.51
N MET A 223 -13.42 24.67 31.50
CA MET A 223 -12.25 25.54 31.55
C MET A 223 -12.46 26.69 32.56
N GLU A 224 -13.65 27.30 32.62
CA GLU A 224 -13.97 28.35 33.59
C GLU A 224 -13.87 27.80 35.02
N LYS A 225 -14.44 26.64 35.31
CA LYS A 225 -14.31 25.96 36.62
C LYS A 225 -12.86 25.69 36.98
N PHE A 226 -12.08 25.18 36.03
CA PHE A 226 -10.65 24.87 36.25
C PHE A 226 -9.85 26.15 36.60
N PHE A 227 -10.09 27.28 35.93
CA PHE A 227 -9.39 28.54 36.22
C PHE A 227 -9.85 29.19 37.54
N ASN A 228 -11.05 28.87 38.03
CA ASN A 228 -11.55 29.31 39.29
C ASN A 228 -11.14 28.43 40.48
N ASP A 229 -10.24 27.45 40.25
CA ASP A 229 -9.84 26.42 41.22
C ASP A 229 -11.01 25.60 41.77
N GLU A 230 -12.11 25.45 41.00
CA GLU A 230 -13.25 24.61 41.36
C GLU A 230 -12.91 23.14 41.00
N GLU A 231 -13.18 22.22 41.94
CA GLU A 231 -12.92 20.79 41.69
C GLU A 231 -13.95 20.21 40.72
N LEU A 232 -13.48 19.66 39.61
CA LEU A 232 -14.33 18.95 38.66
C LEU A 232 -14.80 17.61 39.23
N THR A 233 -16.07 17.31 39.09
CA THR A 233 -16.65 16.01 39.45
C THR A 233 -16.15 14.91 38.51
N GLU A 234 -16.26 13.64 38.95
CA GLU A 234 -15.88 12.51 38.08
C GLU A 234 -16.66 12.51 36.76
N GLU A 235 -17.95 12.82 36.75
CA GLU A 235 -18.78 12.86 35.55
C GLU A 235 -18.34 13.97 34.59
N GLU A 236 -18.03 15.17 35.09
CA GLU A 236 -17.51 16.26 34.29
C GLU A 236 -16.17 15.92 33.64
N ILE A 237 -15.28 15.21 34.36
CA ILE A 237 -14.02 14.72 33.80
C ILE A 237 -14.32 13.69 32.71
N TYR A 238 -15.26 12.76 32.92
CA TYR A 238 -15.64 11.78 31.92
C TYR A 238 -16.20 12.41 30.65
N ASP A 239 -17.10 13.39 30.80
CA ASP A 239 -17.74 14.08 29.68
C ASP A 239 -16.70 14.91 28.89
N GLY A 240 -15.83 15.65 29.60
CA GLY A 240 -14.72 16.36 28.98
C GLY A 240 -13.78 15.47 28.19
N LEU A 241 -13.41 14.31 28.75
CA LEU A 241 -12.59 13.32 28.05
C LEU A 241 -13.31 12.76 26.83
N GLN A 242 -14.61 12.45 26.91
CA GLN A 242 -15.39 11.94 25.79
C GLN A 242 -15.43 12.94 24.62
N VAL A 243 -15.69 14.21 24.91
CA VAL A 243 -15.67 15.29 23.92
C VAL A 243 -14.28 15.45 23.31
N GLY A 244 -13.23 15.50 24.16
CA GLY A 244 -11.86 15.66 23.68
C GLY A 244 -11.33 14.48 22.85
N ILE A 245 -11.77 13.25 23.13
CA ILE A 245 -11.47 12.09 22.32
C ILE A 245 -12.20 12.18 20.97
N ALA A 246 -13.50 12.51 20.99
CA ALA A 246 -14.31 12.59 19.79
C ALA A 246 -13.83 13.68 18.82
N ASN A 247 -13.34 14.82 19.33
CA ASN A 247 -12.80 15.91 18.51
C ASN A 247 -11.28 15.81 18.25
N HIS A 248 -10.64 14.68 18.63
CA HIS A 248 -9.24 14.33 18.41
C HIS A 248 -8.21 15.13 19.22
N SER A 249 -8.64 15.97 20.15
CA SER A 249 -7.75 16.77 21.00
C SER A 249 -7.10 15.95 22.12
N ILE A 250 -7.71 14.82 22.50
CA ILE A 250 -7.23 13.92 23.54
C ILE A 250 -6.97 12.51 22.99
N ALA A 251 -5.83 11.95 23.32
CA ALA A 251 -5.48 10.55 23.11
C ALA A 251 -5.26 9.87 24.48
N PRO A 252 -6.29 9.22 25.05
CA PRO A 252 -6.16 8.59 26.35
C PRO A 252 -5.21 7.41 26.32
N VAL A 253 -4.39 7.28 27.37
CA VAL A 253 -3.42 6.20 27.54
C VAL A 253 -3.87 5.24 28.62
N MET A 254 -3.91 3.97 28.28
CA MET A 254 -4.08 2.86 29.18
C MET A 254 -2.87 1.93 29.11
N CYS A 255 -2.70 1.05 30.07
CA CYS A 255 -1.63 0.06 30.06
C CYS A 255 -2.12 -1.31 30.48
N GLY A 256 -1.34 -2.34 30.16
CA GLY A 256 -1.65 -3.70 30.56
C GLY A 256 -0.77 -4.77 29.92
N SER A 257 -1.19 -6.01 30.06
CA SER A 257 -0.61 -7.17 29.40
C SER A 257 -1.71 -7.98 28.76
N ALA A 258 -1.75 -8.01 27.44
CA ALA A 258 -2.68 -8.84 26.70
C ALA A 258 -2.46 -10.33 26.99
N THR A 259 -1.20 -10.76 27.12
CA THR A 259 -0.81 -12.14 27.44
C THR A 259 -1.34 -12.60 28.78
N LEU A 260 -1.22 -11.79 29.83
CA LEU A 260 -1.74 -12.09 31.16
C LEU A 260 -3.22 -11.74 31.34
N GLY A 261 -3.82 -11.03 30.34
CA GLY A 261 -5.20 -10.52 30.38
C GLY A 261 -5.39 -9.34 31.34
N TYR A 262 -4.30 -8.67 31.76
CA TYR A 262 -4.36 -7.48 32.60
C TYR A 262 -4.72 -6.25 31.74
N GLY A 263 -5.69 -5.48 32.18
CA GLY A 263 -6.13 -4.28 31.45
C GLY A 263 -7.11 -4.54 30.31
N VAL A 264 -7.23 -5.78 29.78
CA VAL A 264 -8.07 -6.11 28.59
C VAL A 264 -9.55 -5.73 28.80
N LYS A 265 -10.15 -6.17 29.90
CA LYS A 265 -11.55 -5.81 30.23
C LYS A 265 -11.73 -4.33 30.50
N LEU A 266 -10.72 -3.68 31.12
CA LEU A 266 -10.75 -2.24 31.37
C LEU A 266 -10.72 -1.46 30.06
N LEU A 267 -9.88 -1.87 29.11
CA LEU A 267 -9.82 -1.25 27.79
C LEU A 267 -11.13 -1.43 27.00
N MET A 268 -11.76 -2.62 27.04
CA MET A 268 -13.09 -2.81 26.44
C MET A 268 -14.16 -1.90 27.11
N ASN A 269 -14.12 -1.71 28.43
CA ASN A 269 -15.00 -0.78 29.14
C ASN A 269 -14.73 0.66 28.69
N THR A 270 -13.45 1.05 28.53
CA THR A 270 -13.01 2.38 28.06
C THR A 270 -13.52 2.63 26.65
N ILE A 271 -13.38 1.65 25.74
CA ILE A 271 -13.93 1.73 24.38
C ILE A 271 -15.44 1.99 24.42
N VAL A 272 -16.21 1.18 25.16
CA VAL A 272 -17.67 1.34 25.24
C VAL A 272 -18.06 2.72 25.80
N ARG A 273 -17.33 3.24 26.81
CA ARG A 273 -17.67 4.50 27.48
C ARG A 273 -17.23 5.73 26.69
N PHE A 274 -16.03 5.74 26.13
CA PHE A 274 -15.43 6.97 25.59
C PHE A 274 -15.50 7.09 24.06
N THR A 275 -15.73 5.99 23.33
CA THR A 275 -15.85 6.09 21.88
C THR A 275 -17.30 6.28 21.47
N LEU A 276 -17.50 7.07 20.42
CA LEU A 276 -18.83 7.27 19.85
C LEU A 276 -19.38 5.99 19.22
N PRO A 277 -20.70 5.76 19.25
CA PRO A 277 -21.34 4.75 18.41
C PRO A 277 -21.01 4.94 16.93
N ALA A 278 -20.97 3.84 16.18
CA ALA A 278 -20.60 3.88 14.76
C ALA A 278 -21.47 4.83 13.91
N ILE A 279 -22.74 4.96 14.28
CA ILE A 279 -23.69 5.90 13.64
C ILE A 279 -23.41 7.37 13.98
N GLU A 280 -22.86 7.65 15.15
CA GLU A 280 -22.53 9.01 15.60
C GLU A 280 -21.13 9.42 15.17
N ALA A 281 -20.16 8.49 15.21
CA ALA A 281 -18.77 8.72 14.82
C ALA A 281 -18.63 9.12 13.35
N LYS A 282 -19.46 8.54 12.48
CA LYS A 282 -19.62 8.92 11.08
C LYS A 282 -21.06 9.35 10.80
N ALA A 283 -21.59 10.24 11.66
CA ALA A 283 -22.95 10.76 11.50
C ALA A 283 -23.18 11.37 10.12
N ASN A 284 -22.14 11.97 9.54
CA ASN A 284 -22.13 12.47 8.18
C ASN A 284 -20.95 11.88 7.41
N PHE A 285 -21.15 11.54 6.15
CA PHE A 285 -20.08 11.12 5.25
C PHE A 285 -20.25 11.75 3.87
N HIS A 286 -19.13 12.00 3.21
CA HIS A 286 -19.09 12.56 1.86
C HIS A 286 -19.24 11.44 0.83
N ALA A 287 -20.10 11.66 -0.17
CA ALA A 287 -20.25 10.80 -1.32
C ALA A 287 -20.60 11.62 -2.56
N PHE A 288 -20.45 11.04 -3.74
CA PHE A 288 -20.88 11.66 -4.99
C PHE A 288 -22.29 11.19 -5.36
N HIS A 289 -23.13 12.13 -5.76
CA HIS A 289 -24.44 11.89 -6.35
C HIS A 289 -24.47 12.58 -7.71
N ASP A 290 -24.64 11.80 -8.77
CA ASP A 290 -24.57 12.29 -10.17
C ASP A 290 -23.30 13.14 -10.44
N GLY A 291 -22.15 12.73 -9.87
CA GLY A 291 -20.86 13.40 -10.03
C GLY A 291 -20.67 14.67 -9.18
N LYS A 292 -21.64 15.02 -8.33
CA LYS A 292 -21.52 16.13 -7.38
C LYS A 292 -21.30 15.61 -5.98
N GLU A 293 -20.40 16.23 -5.24
CA GLU A 293 -20.17 15.90 -3.84
C GLU A 293 -21.37 16.31 -2.99
N VAL A 294 -21.85 15.40 -2.18
CA VAL A 294 -23.01 15.56 -1.28
C VAL A 294 -22.65 14.93 0.07
N VAL A 295 -23.15 15.53 1.14
CA VAL A 295 -23.04 14.99 2.51
C VAL A 295 -24.27 14.16 2.81
N TYR A 296 -24.08 12.90 3.16
CA TYR A 296 -25.11 11.97 3.58
C TYR A 296 -25.09 11.76 5.09
N CYS A 297 -26.26 11.55 5.68
CA CYS A 297 -26.39 11.18 7.09
C CYS A 297 -26.38 9.66 7.26
N SER A 298 -25.64 9.16 8.24
CA SER A 298 -25.76 7.78 8.67
C SER A 298 -27.04 7.60 9.49
N SER A 299 -27.97 6.77 9.02
CA SER A 299 -29.24 6.48 9.68
C SER A 299 -29.80 5.14 9.21
N ASP A 300 -30.48 4.42 10.08
CA ASP A 300 -31.19 3.19 9.73
C ASP A 300 -32.44 3.43 8.86
N ASP A 301 -32.98 4.65 8.90
CA ASP A 301 -34.22 5.03 8.18
C ASP A 301 -33.96 5.54 6.76
N GLU A 302 -32.69 5.71 6.39
CA GLU A 302 -32.27 6.16 5.06
C GLU A 302 -32.14 5.00 4.08
N ARG A 303 -31.89 5.31 2.79
CA ARG A 303 -31.65 4.32 1.75
C ARG A 303 -30.31 3.61 2.03
N PHE A 304 -30.29 2.29 1.79
CA PHE A 304 -29.07 1.50 1.98
C PHE A 304 -27.93 1.97 1.09
N SER A 305 -26.77 2.15 1.72
CA SER A 305 -25.45 2.17 1.04
C SER A 305 -24.39 1.53 1.91
N ALA A 306 -23.38 0.96 1.27
CA ALA A 306 -22.27 0.30 1.95
C ALA A 306 -20.96 0.47 1.17
N TYR A 307 -19.85 0.50 1.88
CA TYR A 307 -18.50 0.57 1.33
C TYR A 307 -17.77 -0.75 1.51
N VAL A 308 -17.28 -1.32 0.42
CA VAL A 308 -16.54 -2.57 0.43
C VAL A 308 -15.07 -2.29 0.71
N PHE A 309 -14.58 -2.68 1.88
CA PHE A 309 -13.19 -2.39 2.26
C PHE A 309 -12.23 -3.58 2.06
N LYS A 310 -12.76 -4.80 1.87
CA LYS A 310 -11.94 -6.00 1.67
C LYS A 310 -12.65 -7.04 0.83
N THR A 311 -11.89 -7.67 -0.07
CA THR A 311 -12.34 -8.83 -0.85
C THR A 311 -11.42 -10.01 -0.55
N ILE A 312 -12.00 -11.17 -0.21
CA ILE A 312 -11.28 -12.41 -0.01
C ILE A 312 -11.70 -13.35 -1.14
N ALA A 313 -10.74 -13.83 -1.93
CA ALA A 313 -10.99 -14.79 -2.98
C ALA A 313 -10.66 -16.20 -2.50
N ASP A 314 -11.68 -16.97 -2.17
CA ASP A 314 -11.54 -18.37 -1.78
C ASP A 314 -11.80 -19.30 -2.98
N PRO A 315 -10.91 -20.27 -3.28
CA PRO A 315 -11.09 -21.19 -4.42
C PRO A 315 -12.36 -22.05 -4.35
N TYR A 316 -12.92 -22.28 -3.16
CA TYR A 316 -14.06 -23.16 -2.92
C TYR A 316 -15.37 -22.41 -2.71
N ILE A 317 -15.30 -21.31 -1.94
CA ILE A 317 -16.49 -20.50 -1.56
C ILE A 317 -16.74 -19.41 -2.61
N GLY A 318 -15.72 -19.00 -3.36
CA GLY A 318 -15.74 -17.88 -4.26
C GLY A 318 -15.31 -16.58 -3.58
N ARG A 319 -15.87 -15.45 -4.00
CA ARG A 319 -15.58 -14.14 -3.40
C ARG A 319 -16.39 -13.94 -2.12
N LEU A 320 -15.74 -13.40 -1.10
CA LEU A 320 -16.35 -12.87 0.10
C LEU A 320 -15.98 -11.39 0.22
N ASN A 321 -16.95 -10.52 0.11
CA ASN A 321 -16.78 -9.07 0.15
C ASN A 321 -17.17 -8.56 1.53
N LEU A 322 -16.21 -8.02 2.28
CA LEU A 322 -16.43 -7.38 3.57
C LEU A 322 -16.74 -5.90 3.34
N PHE A 323 -17.77 -5.42 3.99
CA PHE A 323 -18.25 -4.05 3.84
C PHE A 323 -18.72 -3.46 5.17
N ARG A 324 -18.74 -2.13 5.24
CA ARG A 324 -19.44 -1.37 6.28
C ARG A 324 -20.73 -0.81 5.68
N VAL A 325 -21.85 -0.99 6.40
CA VAL A 325 -23.09 -0.28 6.08
C VAL A 325 -22.89 1.19 6.45
N MET A 326 -22.99 2.09 5.46
CA MET A 326 -22.79 3.51 5.67
C MET A 326 -24.09 4.19 6.07
N THR A 327 -25.20 3.79 5.46
CA THR A 327 -26.55 4.25 5.80
C THR A 327 -27.59 3.20 5.44
N GLY A 328 -28.75 3.23 6.05
CA GLY A 328 -29.81 2.26 5.88
C GLY A 328 -29.55 0.92 6.57
N LYS A 329 -30.30 -0.07 6.16
CA LYS A 329 -30.19 -1.46 6.61
C LYS A 329 -30.06 -2.38 5.42
N LEU A 330 -29.38 -3.51 5.64
CA LEU A 330 -29.29 -4.60 4.68
C LEU A 330 -29.96 -5.84 5.24
N ASP A 331 -30.87 -6.44 4.50
CA ASP A 331 -31.50 -7.74 4.80
C ASP A 331 -31.40 -8.72 3.64
N THR A 332 -31.71 -9.98 3.90
CA THR A 332 -31.58 -11.08 2.92
C THR A 332 -32.58 -11.03 1.77
N THR A 333 -33.60 -10.16 1.82
CA THR A 333 -34.62 -10.02 0.77
C THR A 333 -34.22 -9.02 -0.30
N MET A 334 -33.18 -8.22 -0.05
CA MET A 334 -32.74 -7.14 -0.90
C MET A 334 -31.90 -7.62 -2.09
N SER A 335 -31.79 -6.77 -3.08
CA SER A 335 -30.74 -6.81 -4.10
C SER A 335 -29.94 -5.53 -3.99
N VAL A 336 -28.63 -5.63 -4.08
CA VAL A 336 -27.72 -4.47 -4.05
C VAL A 336 -27.25 -4.13 -5.45
N TYR A 337 -26.96 -2.87 -5.66
CA TYR A 337 -26.46 -2.33 -6.92
C TYR A 337 -25.00 -1.87 -6.70
N ASN A 338 -24.10 -2.33 -7.57
CA ASN A 338 -22.73 -1.88 -7.57
C ASN A 338 -22.61 -0.64 -8.47
N GLU A 339 -22.38 0.51 -7.87
CA GLU A 339 -22.39 1.82 -8.55
C GLU A 339 -21.22 1.96 -9.55
N GLU A 340 -20.05 1.42 -9.22
CA GLU A 340 -18.87 1.51 -10.10
C GLU A 340 -18.92 0.58 -11.29
N LYS A 341 -19.71 -0.50 -11.19
CA LYS A 341 -19.80 -1.54 -12.23
C LYS A 341 -21.12 -1.53 -12.99
N ASP A 342 -22.08 -0.68 -12.60
CA ASP A 342 -23.41 -0.60 -13.20
C ASP A 342 -24.11 -1.97 -13.23
N THR A 343 -24.08 -2.72 -12.11
CA THR A 343 -24.60 -4.09 -12.04
C THR A 343 -25.41 -4.35 -10.79
N VAL A 344 -26.49 -5.13 -10.95
CA VAL A 344 -27.29 -5.63 -9.82
C VAL A 344 -26.68 -6.93 -9.32
N GLU A 345 -26.45 -7.00 -8.01
CA GLU A 345 -25.98 -8.20 -7.29
C GLU A 345 -27.10 -8.67 -6.33
N LYS A 346 -27.36 -9.96 -6.32
CA LYS A 346 -28.34 -10.53 -5.37
C LYS A 346 -27.71 -10.74 -4.01
N VAL A 347 -28.36 -10.23 -2.97
CA VAL A 347 -28.01 -10.56 -1.60
C VAL A 347 -28.44 -12.02 -1.34
N GLY A 348 -27.46 -12.87 -1.07
CA GLY A 348 -27.71 -14.24 -0.66
C GLY A 348 -27.81 -14.32 0.87
N ARG A 349 -26.76 -14.84 1.50
CA ARG A 349 -26.62 -14.84 2.97
C ARG A 349 -25.76 -13.69 3.40
N ILE A 350 -26.12 -13.07 4.49
CA ILE A 350 -25.36 -12.03 5.16
C ILE A 350 -24.55 -12.66 6.28
N PHE A 351 -23.30 -12.30 6.40
CA PHE A 351 -22.41 -12.83 7.43
C PHE A 351 -21.80 -11.73 8.27
N VAL A 352 -21.63 -12.01 9.55
CA VAL A 352 -20.61 -11.38 10.38
C VAL A 352 -19.40 -12.31 10.40
N VAL A 353 -18.22 -11.79 10.09
CA VAL A 353 -17.01 -12.60 9.98
C VAL A 353 -16.21 -12.50 11.28
N ARG A 354 -15.73 -13.63 11.80
CA ARG A 354 -14.81 -13.71 12.93
C ARG A 354 -13.57 -14.49 12.49
N GLY A 355 -12.55 -13.80 12.05
CA GLY A 355 -11.42 -14.45 11.37
C GLY A 355 -11.90 -15.27 10.18
N LYS A 356 -11.73 -16.60 10.24
CA LYS A 356 -12.20 -17.53 9.19
C LYS A 356 -13.68 -17.93 9.35
N GLU A 357 -14.25 -17.76 10.54
CA GLU A 357 -15.63 -18.17 10.82
C GLU A 357 -16.63 -17.19 10.21
N GLN A 358 -17.66 -17.72 9.53
CA GLN A 358 -18.76 -16.94 8.94
C GLN A 358 -20.02 -17.20 9.77
N ILE A 359 -20.49 -16.21 10.49
CA ILE A 359 -21.69 -16.28 11.34
C ILE A 359 -22.84 -15.65 10.56
N GLU A 360 -23.84 -16.46 10.17
CA GLU A 360 -25.01 -15.97 9.43
C GLU A 360 -25.87 -15.07 10.31
N VAL A 361 -26.34 -13.95 9.74
CA VAL A 361 -27.24 -12.98 10.37
C VAL A 361 -28.35 -12.60 9.39
N ASP A 362 -29.49 -12.17 9.91
CA ASP A 362 -30.65 -11.84 9.08
C ASP A 362 -30.58 -10.43 8.51
N GLU A 363 -29.99 -9.48 9.26
CA GLU A 363 -29.87 -8.09 8.88
C GLU A 363 -28.62 -7.43 9.47
N LEU A 364 -28.21 -6.32 8.87
CA LEU A 364 -27.16 -5.41 9.35
C LEU A 364 -27.67 -3.97 9.35
N HIS A 365 -27.32 -3.23 10.38
CA HIS A 365 -27.69 -1.84 10.60
C HIS A 365 -26.59 -0.86 10.16
N SER A 366 -26.95 0.40 9.99
CA SER A 366 -26.01 1.50 9.71
C SER A 366 -24.85 1.51 10.70
N GLY A 367 -23.63 1.62 10.20
CA GLY A 367 -22.38 1.59 10.96
C GLY A 367 -21.82 0.19 11.19
N ASP A 368 -22.58 -0.91 10.99
CA ASP A 368 -22.08 -2.25 11.24
C ASP A 368 -21.24 -2.82 10.08
N ILE A 369 -20.40 -3.79 10.41
CA ILE A 369 -19.52 -4.49 9.47
C ILE A 369 -20.05 -5.90 9.24
N GLY A 370 -20.19 -6.24 7.96
CA GLY A 370 -20.58 -7.57 7.53
C GLY A 370 -19.89 -8.03 6.27
N ALA A 371 -20.35 -9.16 5.75
CA ALA A 371 -19.83 -9.74 4.51
C ALA A 371 -20.94 -10.36 3.66
N LEU A 372 -20.78 -10.24 2.34
CA LEU A 372 -21.60 -10.92 1.33
C LEU A 372 -20.73 -11.88 0.54
N ALA A 373 -21.26 -13.08 0.33
CA ALA A 373 -20.58 -14.10 -0.48
C ALA A 373 -21.11 -14.10 -1.91
N LYS A 374 -20.23 -14.48 -2.85
CA LYS A 374 -20.56 -14.76 -4.27
C LYS A 374 -21.02 -13.53 -5.07
N LEU A 375 -20.67 -12.33 -4.69
CA LEU A 375 -20.83 -11.15 -5.54
C LEU A 375 -19.86 -11.27 -6.73
N SER A 376 -20.39 -11.26 -7.95
CA SER A 376 -19.61 -11.58 -9.16
C SER A 376 -18.75 -10.43 -9.64
N ASN A 377 -19.24 -9.20 -9.48
CA ASN A 377 -18.62 -8.00 -10.05
C ASN A 377 -18.06 -7.04 -9.00
N THR A 378 -18.31 -7.30 -7.71
CA THR A 378 -17.91 -6.40 -6.63
C THR A 378 -16.43 -6.61 -6.23
N SER A 379 -15.72 -5.50 -6.08
CA SER A 379 -14.32 -5.43 -5.72
C SER A 379 -14.10 -4.54 -4.50
N THR A 380 -12.90 -4.58 -3.93
CA THR A 380 -12.49 -3.67 -2.83
C THR A 380 -12.58 -2.22 -3.27
N GLN A 381 -13.12 -1.36 -2.42
CA GLN A 381 -13.44 0.06 -2.61
C GLN A 381 -14.63 0.33 -3.54
N ASP A 382 -15.43 -0.66 -3.89
CA ASP A 382 -16.69 -0.41 -4.58
C ASP A 382 -17.80 -0.01 -3.59
N THR A 383 -18.75 0.77 -4.08
CA THR A 383 -19.96 1.17 -3.36
C THR A 383 -21.12 0.24 -3.74
N LEU A 384 -21.78 -0.29 -2.72
CA LEU A 384 -23.04 -1.02 -2.87
C LEU A 384 -24.19 -0.14 -2.37
N SER A 385 -25.24 -0.03 -3.16
CA SER A 385 -26.42 0.77 -2.82
C SER A 385 -27.71 0.10 -3.27
N LEU A 386 -28.83 0.78 -3.17
CA LEU A 386 -30.06 0.41 -3.90
C LEU A 386 -30.00 0.97 -5.31
N LYS A 387 -30.60 0.27 -6.28
CA LYS A 387 -30.70 0.75 -7.65
C LYS A 387 -31.34 2.15 -7.68
N ASP A 388 -30.84 3.02 -8.53
CA ASP A 388 -31.24 4.43 -8.65
C ASP A 388 -30.91 5.32 -7.42
N ALA A 389 -30.02 4.88 -6.54
CA ALA A 389 -29.52 5.71 -5.45
C ALA A 389 -28.43 6.68 -5.94
N ASN A 390 -27.65 6.29 -6.95
CA ASN A 390 -26.57 7.07 -7.56
C ASN A 390 -25.55 7.61 -6.53
N ILE A 391 -25.24 6.80 -5.51
CA ILE A 391 -24.33 7.15 -4.41
C ILE A 391 -23.00 6.46 -4.65
N ILE A 392 -21.93 7.22 -4.84
CA ILE A 392 -20.54 6.70 -4.93
C ILE A 392 -19.73 7.24 -3.78
N ILE A 393 -19.24 6.35 -2.91
CA ILE A 393 -18.36 6.69 -1.81
C ILE A 393 -16.92 6.83 -2.33
N PRO A 394 -16.21 7.93 -2.02
CA PRO A 394 -14.86 8.16 -2.54
C PRO A 394 -13.90 7.04 -2.20
N LYS A 395 -13.09 6.65 -3.18
CA LYS A 395 -11.99 5.70 -2.97
C LYS A 395 -10.85 6.40 -2.25
N ILE A 396 -10.26 5.74 -1.28
CA ILE A 396 -9.05 6.25 -0.60
C ILE A 396 -7.80 5.98 -1.41
N ALA A 397 -6.81 6.86 -1.27
CA ALA A 397 -5.49 6.66 -1.86
C ALA A 397 -4.74 5.55 -1.12
N LEU A 398 -4.36 4.51 -1.85
CA LEU A 398 -3.55 3.41 -1.34
C LEU A 398 -2.07 3.68 -1.55
N PRO A 399 -1.18 3.02 -0.77
CA PRO A 399 0.26 3.11 -0.97
C PRO A 399 0.68 2.78 -2.40
N GLY A 400 1.65 3.50 -2.93
CA GLY A 400 2.18 3.28 -4.27
C GLY A 400 2.92 1.94 -4.38
N SER A 401 2.73 1.25 -5.50
CA SER A 401 3.48 0.03 -5.84
C SER A 401 4.80 0.41 -6.48
N VAL A 402 5.84 0.57 -5.68
CA VAL A 402 7.14 1.11 -6.10
C VAL A 402 8.19 0.04 -6.40
N LEU A 403 7.97 -1.21 -5.98
CA LEU A 403 8.86 -2.33 -6.28
C LEU A 403 8.34 -3.08 -7.52
N CYS A 404 9.14 -3.11 -8.58
CA CYS A 404 8.85 -3.82 -9.82
C CYS A 404 9.76 -5.05 -9.97
N MET A 405 9.16 -6.22 -10.26
CA MET A 405 9.88 -7.46 -10.57
C MET A 405 9.28 -8.12 -11.81
N ALA A 406 10.10 -8.81 -12.60
CA ALA A 406 9.61 -9.66 -13.65
C ALA A 406 9.25 -11.05 -13.09
N ILE A 407 8.08 -11.57 -13.46
CA ILE A 407 7.59 -12.87 -13.00
C ILE A 407 7.51 -13.85 -14.16
N LYS A 408 8.00 -15.06 -13.93
CA LYS A 408 7.98 -16.13 -14.92
C LYS A 408 7.55 -17.45 -14.27
N PRO A 409 6.60 -18.20 -14.85
CA PRO A 409 6.27 -19.54 -14.37
C PRO A 409 7.41 -20.52 -14.66
N LYS A 410 7.65 -21.48 -13.75
CA LYS A 410 8.63 -22.56 -13.93
C LYS A 410 8.10 -23.64 -14.87
N GLY A 411 6.79 -23.88 -14.86
CA GLY A 411 6.13 -24.85 -15.72
C GLY A 411 5.87 -24.29 -17.12
N LYS A 412 6.24 -25.04 -18.15
CA LYS A 412 5.88 -24.68 -19.53
C LYS A 412 4.36 -24.73 -19.73
N GLY A 413 3.77 -23.66 -20.26
CA GLY A 413 2.31 -23.57 -20.51
C GLY A 413 1.47 -23.14 -19.31
N ASP A 414 2.10 -22.65 -18.24
CA ASP A 414 1.39 -22.11 -17.06
C ASP A 414 1.18 -20.58 -17.15
N GLU A 415 1.51 -19.94 -18.27
CA GLU A 415 1.39 -18.48 -18.46
C GLU A 415 -0.06 -18.00 -18.30
N ASP A 416 -1.02 -18.69 -18.92
CA ASP A 416 -2.46 -18.33 -18.82
C ASP A 416 -2.99 -18.56 -17.41
N LYS A 417 -2.57 -19.65 -16.75
CA LYS A 417 -2.93 -19.93 -15.36
C LYS A 417 -2.35 -18.88 -14.42
N LEU A 418 -1.10 -18.47 -14.66
CA LEU A 418 -0.46 -17.40 -13.90
C LEU A 418 -1.23 -16.08 -14.02
N SER A 419 -1.59 -15.70 -15.24
CA SER A 419 -2.36 -14.48 -15.49
C SER A 419 -3.72 -14.50 -14.77
N ALA A 420 -4.44 -15.63 -14.82
CA ALA A 420 -5.70 -15.80 -14.12
C ALA A 420 -5.53 -15.77 -12.58
N ALA A 421 -4.47 -16.38 -12.05
CA ALA A 421 -4.17 -16.38 -10.62
C ALA A 421 -3.78 -14.97 -10.12
N LEU A 422 -2.95 -14.25 -10.86
CA LEU A 422 -2.58 -12.87 -10.53
C LEU A 422 -3.79 -11.93 -10.56
N THR A 423 -4.72 -12.14 -11.48
CA THR A 423 -5.98 -11.37 -11.51
C THR A 423 -6.76 -11.56 -10.21
N LYS A 424 -6.88 -12.79 -9.70
CA LYS A 424 -7.55 -13.07 -8.42
C LYS A 424 -6.79 -12.48 -7.22
N ILE A 425 -5.47 -12.51 -7.24
CA ILE A 425 -4.65 -11.90 -6.18
C ILE A 425 -4.84 -10.37 -6.15
N ARG A 426 -4.96 -9.73 -7.33
CA ARG A 426 -5.26 -8.29 -7.44
C ARG A 426 -6.65 -7.92 -6.91
N GLU A 427 -7.60 -8.85 -6.95
CA GLU A 427 -8.93 -8.65 -6.34
C GLU A 427 -8.82 -8.60 -4.80
N GLU A 428 -7.91 -9.41 -4.22
CA GLU A 428 -7.63 -9.39 -2.77
C GLU A 428 -6.80 -8.17 -2.38
N ASP A 429 -5.75 -7.85 -3.14
CA ASP A 429 -4.83 -6.75 -2.86
C ASP A 429 -4.71 -5.79 -4.07
N PRO A 430 -5.42 -4.65 -4.04
CA PRO A 430 -5.44 -3.69 -5.13
C PRO A 430 -4.11 -2.96 -5.35
N THR A 431 -3.14 -3.07 -4.45
CA THR A 431 -1.80 -2.49 -4.62
C THR A 431 -0.89 -3.38 -5.47
N ILE A 432 -1.22 -4.65 -5.68
CA ILE A 432 -0.49 -5.49 -6.63
C ILE A 432 -0.96 -5.14 -8.04
N LYS A 433 -0.04 -4.66 -8.89
CA LYS A 433 -0.29 -4.38 -10.30
C LYS A 433 0.44 -5.39 -11.16
N MET A 434 -0.09 -5.64 -12.35
CA MET A 434 0.50 -6.52 -13.34
C MET A 434 0.39 -5.88 -14.72
N GLU A 435 1.47 -5.92 -15.48
CA GLU A 435 1.47 -5.53 -16.88
C GLU A 435 2.39 -6.43 -17.70
N VAL A 436 2.13 -6.53 -18.99
CA VAL A 436 3.05 -7.19 -19.92
C VAL A 436 3.79 -6.11 -20.68
N ASN A 437 5.11 -6.04 -20.49
CA ASN A 437 5.93 -5.09 -21.22
C ASN A 437 5.96 -5.50 -22.70
N PRO A 438 5.47 -4.65 -23.63
CA PRO A 438 5.36 -5.01 -25.05
C PRO A 438 6.71 -5.19 -25.75
N GLU A 439 7.76 -4.57 -25.21
CA GLU A 439 9.10 -4.59 -25.76
C GLU A 439 9.90 -5.80 -25.26
N THR A 440 10.02 -5.94 -23.93
CA THR A 440 10.81 -7.02 -23.33
C THR A 440 10.04 -8.35 -23.27
N LYS A 441 8.73 -8.34 -23.54
CA LYS A 441 7.83 -9.49 -23.42
C LYS A 441 7.78 -10.08 -22.02
N GLN A 442 8.29 -9.37 -21.01
CA GLN A 442 8.22 -9.79 -19.63
C GLN A 442 6.85 -9.45 -19.05
N THR A 443 6.32 -10.34 -18.22
CA THR A 443 5.25 -10.02 -17.30
C THR A 443 5.87 -9.37 -16.07
N LEU A 444 5.51 -8.11 -15.82
CA LEU A 444 5.97 -7.34 -14.68
C LEU A 444 4.90 -7.32 -13.59
N VAL A 445 5.32 -7.47 -12.35
CA VAL A 445 4.49 -7.32 -11.17
C VAL A 445 5.05 -6.19 -10.29
N TYR A 446 4.15 -5.36 -9.80
CA TYR A 446 4.49 -4.26 -8.93
C TYR A 446 3.86 -4.48 -7.57
N GLY A 447 4.60 -4.16 -6.52
CA GLY A 447 4.14 -4.22 -5.14
C GLY A 447 4.69 -3.08 -4.29
N VAL A 448 4.19 -2.97 -3.08
CA VAL A 448 4.64 -1.96 -2.10
C VAL A 448 6.02 -2.29 -1.55
N GLY A 449 6.37 -3.58 -1.46
CA GLY A 449 7.67 -4.02 -0.97
C GLY A 449 7.94 -5.51 -1.16
N GLU A 450 9.13 -5.96 -0.75
CA GLU A 450 9.60 -7.33 -0.97
C GLU A 450 8.77 -8.38 -0.24
N GLN A 451 8.35 -8.08 1.01
CA GLN A 451 7.54 -9.02 1.80
C GLN A 451 6.20 -9.30 1.13
N GLN A 452 5.56 -8.27 0.54
CA GLN A 452 4.29 -8.44 -0.17
C GLN A 452 4.46 -9.32 -1.41
N LEU A 453 5.50 -9.09 -2.23
CA LEU A 453 5.74 -9.90 -3.42
C LEU A 453 6.12 -11.33 -3.06
N ASP A 454 6.87 -11.55 -1.97
CA ASP A 454 7.16 -12.91 -1.49
C ASP A 454 5.89 -13.63 -1.02
N VAL A 455 5.00 -12.95 -0.27
CA VAL A 455 3.68 -13.51 0.09
C VAL A 455 2.86 -13.84 -1.15
N MET A 456 2.88 -12.99 -2.19
CA MET A 456 2.20 -13.26 -3.45
C MET A 456 2.74 -14.55 -4.10
N VAL A 457 4.06 -14.74 -4.15
CA VAL A 457 4.70 -15.96 -4.69
C VAL A 457 4.27 -17.20 -3.90
N GLN A 458 4.25 -17.11 -2.57
CA GLN A 458 3.81 -18.23 -1.73
C GLN A 458 2.31 -18.54 -1.92
N LYS A 459 1.46 -17.51 -2.07
CA LYS A 459 0.04 -17.69 -2.40
C LYS A 459 -0.15 -18.38 -3.76
N LEU A 460 0.63 -18.00 -4.78
CA LEU A 460 0.62 -18.66 -6.10
C LEU A 460 0.94 -20.15 -5.97
N LYS A 461 1.97 -20.51 -5.19
CA LYS A 461 2.36 -21.89 -4.96
C LYS A 461 1.33 -22.65 -4.13
N ALA A 462 0.90 -22.12 -2.98
CA ALA A 462 0.03 -22.83 -2.03
C ALA A 462 -1.40 -22.95 -2.55
N LYS A 463 -2.00 -21.87 -3.05
CA LYS A 463 -3.42 -21.74 -3.39
C LYS A 463 -3.69 -22.14 -4.86
N TYR A 464 -2.81 -21.72 -5.77
CA TYR A 464 -3.00 -21.89 -7.22
C TYR A 464 -2.11 -22.98 -7.83
N LYS A 465 -1.18 -23.57 -7.05
CA LYS A 465 -0.25 -24.64 -7.49
C LYS A 465 0.64 -24.22 -8.66
N ILE A 466 1.04 -22.95 -8.69
CA ILE A 466 1.92 -22.38 -9.70
C ILE A 466 3.24 -21.98 -9.04
N GLU A 467 4.35 -22.55 -9.48
CA GLU A 467 5.68 -22.13 -9.08
C GLU A 467 6.22 -21.09 -10.04
N VAL A 468 6.75 -20.00 -9.51
CA VAL A 468 7.26 -18.87 -10.29
C VAL A 468 8.66 -18.47 -9.83
N ASP A 469 9.40 -17.83 -10.73
CA ASP A 469 10.61 -17.09 -10.39
C ASP A 469 10.35 -15.59 -10.53
N LEU A 470 10.83 -14.82 -9.55
CA LEU A 470 10.95 -13.38 -9.65
C LEU A 470 12.38 -13.04 -10.06
N THR A 471 12.52 -12.20 -11.06
CA THR A 471 13.80 -11.72 -11.57
C THR A 471 13.76 -10.22 -11.77
N ASP A 472 14.93 -9.60 -11.92
CA ASP A 472 15.02 -8.19 -12.19
C ASP A 472 14.41 -7.87 -13.57
N PRO A 473 13.67 -6.75 -13.71
CA PRO A 473 13.18 -6.30 -15.00
C PRO A 473 14.32 -5.97 -15.96
N ILE A 474 14.15 -6.31 -17.23
CA ILE A 474 15.08 -5.88 -18.27
C ILE A 474 14.94 -4.38 -18.48
N ILE A 475 16.07 -3.67 -18.40
CA ILE A 475 16.09 -2.22 -18.65
C ILE A 475 15.94 -1.98 -20.17
N PRO A 476 14.96 -1.17 -20.60
CA PRO A 476 14.72 -0.89 -22.01
C PRO A 476 15.68 0.18 -22.54
N TYR A 477 16.96 -0.21 -22.74
CA TYR A 477 17.94 0.69 -23.36
C TYR A 477 17.57 1.03 -24.80
N ARG A 478 18.17 2.11 -25.34
CA ARG A 478 18.05 2.53 -26.74
C ARG A 478 19.45 2.71 -27.35
N GLU A 479 19.51 2.71 -28.67
CA GLU A 479 20.70 3.13 -29.40
C GLU A 479 20.38 4.41 -30.17
N THR A 480 21.38 5.26 -30.38
CA THR A 480 21.29 6.43 -31.27
C THR A 480 22.65 6.71 -31.89
N ILE A 481 22.73 7.68 -32.78
CA ILE A 481 23.97 8.09 -33.43
C ILE A 481 24.31 9.54 -33.10
N LYS A 482 25.61 9.89 -33.14
CA LYS A 482 26.11 11.25 -32.83
C LYS A 482 26.71 11.97 -34.04
N ALA A 483 26.94 11.28 -35.13
CA ALA A 483 27.58 11.83 -36.31
C ALA A 483 26.82 11.45 -37.59
N LYS A 484 27.05 12.20 -38.62
CA LYS A 484 26.55 11.92 -39.96
C LYS A 484 27.43 10.86 -40.65
N ALA A 485 26.79 9.90 -41.36
CA ALA A 485 27.46 8.95 -42.21
C ALA A 485 26.71 8.83 -43.52
N SER A 486 27.44 8.61 -44.62
CA SER A 486 26.87 8.34 -45.94
C SER A 486 27.46 7.04 -46.46
N VAL A 487 26.62 6.08 -46.79
CA VAL A 487 27.03 4.73 -47.17
C VAL A 487 26.20 4.20 -48.33
N ARG A 488 26.80 3.29 -49.10
CA ARG A 488 26.12 2.60 -50.18
C ARG A 488 25.83 1.15 -49.77
N GLY A 489 24.56 0.77 -49.66
CA GLY A 489 24.11 -0.58 -49.39
C GLY A 489 23.69 -1.28 -50.68
N ARG A 490 24.41 -2.36 -51.04
CA ARG A 490 24.14 -3.11 -52.25
C ARG A 490 23.81 -4.54 -51.92
N TYR A 491 22.64 -4.98 -52.39
CA TYR A 491 22.24 -6.37 -52.30
C TYR A 491 22.14 -6.99 -53.70
N LYS A 492 23.00 -7.97 -53.98
CA LYS A 492 23.02 -8.72 -55.24
C LYS A 492 23.08 -10.19 -54.91
N LYS A 493 22.07 -10.97 -55.35
CA LYS A 493 22.05 -12.44 -55.22
C LYS A 493 21.60 -13.03 -56.53
N GLN A 494 22.37 -14.02 -57.03
CA GLN A 494 22.09 -14.72 -58.25
C GLN A 494 22.07 -16.21 -57.93
N SER A 495 20.91 -16.85 -57.98
CA SER A 495 20.71 -18.25 -57.65
C SER A 495 19.81 -18.89 -58.72
N GLY A 496 20.29 -19.07 -59.95
CA GLY A 496 19.58 -19.74 -61.05
C GLY A 496 18.22 -19.10 -61.42
N GLY A 497 18.07 -18.56 -62.62
CA GLY A 497 16.87 -17.89 -63.06
C GLY A 497 16.92 -16.36 -62.83
N HIS A 498 15.84 -15.75 -62.32
CA HIS A 498 15.79 -14.32 -61.99
C HIS A 498 16.69 -14.01 -60.78
N GLY A 499 17.60 -13.02 -60.93
CA GLY A 499 18.44 -12.52 -59.85
C GLY A 499 17.65 -11.59 -58.90
N GLN A 500 18.31 -11.18 -57.80
CA GLN A 500 17.83 -10.13 -56.92
C GLN A 500 18.84 -9.00 -56.88
N PHE A 501 18.36 -7.77 -57.14
CA PHE A 501 19.21 -6.58 -57.16
C PHE A 501 18.55 -5.43 -56.47
N GLY A 502 19.21 -4.82 -55.48
CA GLY A 502 18.85 -3.57 -54.81
C GLY A 502 20.12 -2.80 -54.49
N ASP A 503 20.10 -1.49 -54.69
CA ASP A 503 21.25 -0.63 -54.49
C ASP A 503 20.78 0.76 -54.05
N VAL A 504 21.14 1.18 -52.85
CA VAL A 504 20.74 2.44 -52.22
C VAL A 504 21.95 3.17 -51.67
N VAL A 505 21.95 4.48 -51.74
CA VAL A 505 22.88 5.35 -51.00
C VAL A 505 22.08 6.07 -49.94
N MET A 506 22.44 5.81 -48.70
CA MET A 506 21.73 6.33 -47.53
C MET A 506 22.63 7.28 -46.75
N GLU A 507 22.08 8.41 -46.38
CA GLU A 507 22.66 9.31 -45.37
C GLU A 507 21.96 9.11 -44.07
N PHE A 508 22.71 8.87 -43.00
CA PHE A 508 22.23 8.76 -41.62
C PHE A 508 22.72 9.97 -40.81
N GLU A 509 21.81 10.68 -40.14
CA GLU A 509 22.16 11.78 -39.26
C GLU A 509 21.27 11.81 -38.00
N PRO A 510 21.72 12.38 -36.86
CA PRO A 510 20.90 12.47 -35.65
C PRO A 510 19.69 13.39 -35.92
N SER A 511 18.49 12.97 -35.53
CA SER A 511 17.29 13.84 -35.51
C SER A 511 17.12 14.61 -34.20
N TYR A 512 17.80 14.17 -33.14
CA TYR A 512 17.69 14.67 -31.77
C TYR A 512 16.28 14.49 -31.14
N ASP A 513 15.37 13.85 -31.84
CA ASP A 513 14.05 13.48 -31.34
C ASP A 513 14.04 11.98 -30.94
N THR A 514 14.26 11.72 -29.65
CA THR A 514 14.30 10.34 -29.13
C THR A 514 12.90 9.69 -29.02
N THR A 515 11.83 10.44 -29.26
CA THR A 515 10.46 9.91 -29.26
C THR A 515 10.10 9.20 -30.57
N THR A 516 10.75 9.63 -31.65
CA THR A 516 10.56 9.06 -32.99
C THR A 516 11.74 8.14 -33.35
N PRO A 517 11.49 6.85 -33.63
CA PRO A 517 12.58 5.93 -33.99
C PRO A 517 13.38 6.39 -35.20
N VAL A 518 12.70 6.67 -36.31
CA VAL A 518 13.36 7.10 -37.55
C VAL A 518 12.48 8.03 -38.37
N ILE A 519 13.10 9.07 -38.90
CA ILE A 519 12.52 10.00 -39.91
C ILE A 519 13.12 9.60 -41.26
N PHE A 520 12.29 9.22 -42.22
CA PHE A 520 12.72 8.88 -43.55
C PHE A 520 12.48 10.07 -44.51
N GLU A 521 13.51 10.44 -45.27
CA GLU A 521 13.43 11.41 -46.34
C GLU A 521 13.98 10.82 -47.65
N GLU A 522 13.51 11.31 -48.78
CA GLU A 522 14.06 11.00 -50.08
C GLU A 522 14.55 12.25 -50.81
N LYS A 523 15.73 12.16 -51.42
CA LYS A 523 16.36 13.23 -52.22
C LYS A 523 16.94 12.67 -53.51
N ILE A 524 16.19 11.76 -54.15
CA ILE A 524 16.59 11.13 -55.40
C ILE A 524 16.56 12.17 -56.54
N PHE A 525 17.67 12.28 -57.27
CA PHE A 525 17.77 13.07 -58.49
C PHE A 525 17.91 12.16 -59.70
N GLY A 526 17.25 12.50 -60.83
CA GLY A 526 17.36 11.76 -62.07
C GLY A 526 16.73 10.36 -62.13
N GLY A 527 15.96 9.97 -61.09
CA GLY A 527 15.23 8.69 -61.11
C GLY A 527 16.10 7.44 -60.92
N SER A 528 17.28 7.58 -60.31
CA SER A 528 18.23 6.48 -60.05
C SER A 528 17.61 5.32 -59.27
N VAL A 529 16.64 5.62 -58.39
CA VAL A 529 15.75 4.64 -57.73
C VAL A 529 14.29 4.98 -58.11
N PRO A 530 13.55 4.04 -58.72
CA PRO A 530 12.15 4.23 -59.02
C PRO A 530 11.28 4.46 -57.78
N LYS A 531 10.32 5.43 -57.83
CA LYS A 531 9.48 5.79 -56.69
C LYS A 531 8.70 4.64 -56.05
N GLN A 532 8.38 3.63 -56.82
CA GLN A 532 7.70 2.42 -56.34
C GLN A 532 8.47 1.66 -55.29
N TYR A 533 9.81 1.83 -55.17
CA TYR A 533 10.65 1.16 -54.19
C TYR A 533 10.90 1.99 -52.91
N PHE A 534 10.53 3.27 -52.88
CA PHE A 534 10.68 4.09 -51.69
C PHE A 534 9.96 3.52 -50.45
N PRO A 535 8.72 3.01 -50.54
CA PRO A 535 8.06 2.38 -49.41
C PRO A 535 8.80 1.10 -48.92
N ALA A 536 9.46 0.38 -49.84
CA ALA A 536 10.25 -0.80 -49.46
C ALA A 536 11.51 -0.40 -48.71
N VAL A 537 12.19 0.69 -49.09
CA VAL A 537 13.35 1.26 -48.38
C VAL A 537 12.95 1.71 -46.99
N GLU A 538 11.84 2.49 -46.89
CA GLU A 538 11.33 2.97 -45.63
C GLU A 538 10.93 1.82 -44.69
N LYS A 539 10.21 0.83 -45.19
CA LYS A 539 9.85 -0.37 -44.43
C LYS A 539 11.07 -1.17 -43.97
N GLY A 540 12.08 -1.29 -44.86
CA GLY A 540 13.36 -1.91 -44.51
C GLY A 540 14.07 -1.18 -43.39
N LEU A 541 14.05 0.14 -43.39
CA LEU A 541 14.61 0.99 -42.34
C LEU A 541 13.86 0.83 -41.03
N GLN A 542 12.51 0.87 -41.05
CA GLN A 542 11.65 0.67 -39.88
C GLN A 542 11.89 -0.68 -39.19
N GLU A 543 12.21 -1.72 -39.96
CA GLU A 543 12.58 -3.02 -39.41
C GLU A 543 14.00 -3.00 -38.82
N CYS A 544 14.95 -2.34 -39.49
CA CYS A 544 16.35 -2.27 -39.03
C CYS A 544 16.47 -1.52 -37.69
N VAL A 545 15.72 -0.43 -37.49
CA VAL A 545 15.77 0.34 -36.25
C VAL A 545 15.24 -0.42 -35.03
N GLN A 546 14.53 -1.53 -35.21
CA GLN A 546 14.10 -2.39 -34.10
C GLN A 546 15.26 -3.11 -33.41
N SER A 547 16.41 -3.21 -34.07
CA SER A 547 17.59 -3.88 -33.52
C SER A 547 18.86 -3.15 -33.96
N GLY A 548 19.42 -2.36 -33.06
CA GLY A 548 20.63 -1.59 -33.31
C GLY A 548 21.90 -2.46 -33.43
N VAL A 549 23.00 -1.79 -33.75
CA VAL A 549 24.25 -2.46 -34.11
C VAL A 549 25.22 -2.66 -32.94
N LEU A 550 25.05 -1.91 -31.80
CA LEU A 550 25.93 -2.02 -30.63
C LEU A 550 25.58 -3.23 -29.76
N ALA A 551 24.37 -3.26 -29.29
CA ALA A 551 23.87 -4.28 -28.38
C ALA A 551 22.55 -4.93 -28.86
N GLY A 552 21.98 -4.38 -29.94
CA GLY A 552 20.71 -4.84 -30.49
C GLY A 552 19.49 -4.24 -29.83
N TYR A 553 19.63 -3.09 -29.17
CA TYR A 553 18.49 -2.30 -28.66
C TYR A 553 17.87 -1.48 -29.77
N PRO A 554 16.58 -1.12 -29.67
CA PRO A 554 15.92 -0.26 -30.65
C PRO A 554 16.66 1.06 -30.84
N VAL A 555 16.82 1.49 -32.11
CA VAL A 555 17.42 2.77 -32.47
C VAL A 555 16.37 3.86 -32.46
N VAL A 556 16.67 5.01 -31.87
CA VAL A 556 15.83 6.20 -31.82
C VAL A 556 16.58 7.45 -32.22
N GLY A 557 15.86 8.51 -32.58
CA GLY A 557 16.50 9.77 -32.93
C GLY A 557 17.31 9.71 -34.24
N LEU A 558 16.94 8.84 -35.17
CA LEU A 558 17.61 8.67 -36.47
C LEU A 558 16.85 9.43 -37.56
N LYS A 559 17.56 10.19 -38.37
CA LYS A 559 17.09 10.68 -39.65
C LYS A 559 17.87 9.98 -40.77
N ALA A 560 17.15 9.36 -41.69
CA ALA A 560 17.71 8.61 -42.81
C ALA A 560 17.22 9.16 -44.13
N THR A 561 18.13 9.60 -44.97
CA THR A 561 17.82 10.18 -46.28
C THR A 561 18.33 9.25 -47.41
N LEU A 562 17.43 8.84 -48.28
CA LEU A 562 17.80 8.14 -49.53
C LEU A 562 18.25 9.18 -50.56
N THR A 563 19.54 9.19 -50.89
CA THR A 563 20.15 10.20 -51.76
C THR A 563 20.43 9.75 -53.16
N ASP A 564 20.77 8.46 -53.36
CA ASP A 564 21.08 7.88 -54.67
C ASP A 564 20.89 6.36 -54.64
N GLY A 565 21.11 5.69 -55.75
CA GLY A 565 21.07 4.24 -55.89
C GLY A 565 21.10 3.80 -57.32
N SER A 566 20.78 2.53 -57.55
CA SER A 566 20.55 2.01 -58.89
C SER A 566 19.56 0.83 -58.87
N TYR A 567 18.92 0.59 -60.00
CA TYR A 567 18.02 -0.55 -60.17
C TYR A 567 18.35 -1.36 -61.42
N HIS A 568 17.91 -2.61 -61.43
CA HIS A 568 18.00 -3.47 -62.58
C HIS A 568 16.58 -3.77 -63.10
N PRO A 569 16.31 -3.58 -64.42
CA PRO A 569 14.94 -3.65 -64.94
C PRO A 569 14.25 -5.00 -64.69
N VAL A 570 14.98 -6.08 -64.53
CA VAL A 570 14.47 -7.44 -64.38
C VAL A 570 14.66 -8.00 -62.96
N ASP A 571 15.77 -7.71 -62.30
CA ASP A 571 16.15 -8.31 -61.03
C ASP A 571 15.85 -7.48 -59.80
N SER A 572 15.38 -6.24 -60.00
CA SER A 572 14.98 -5.36 -58.89
C SER A 572 13.58 -5.68 -58.37
N SER A 573 13.46 -5.77 -57.06
CA SER A 573 12.20 -6.02 -56.34
C SER A 573 12.16 -5.25 -55.02
N GLU A 574 10.98 -5.07 -54.45
CA GLU A 574 10.80 -4.49 -53.12
C GLU A 574 11.66 -5.18 -52.07
N MET A 575 11.69 -6.51 -52.10
CA MET A 575 12.51 -7.30 -51.18
C MET A 575 14.03 -7.03 -51.36
N ALA A 576 14.51 -6.87 -52.57
CA ALA A 576 15.90 -6.54 -52.84
C ALA A 576 16.29 -5.17 -52.33
N PHE A 577 15.43 -4.12 -52.46
CA PHE A 577 15.64 -2.79 -51.92
C PHE A 577 15.58 -2.79 -50.38
N LYS A 578 14.66 -3.56 -49.79
CA LYS A 578 14.60 -3.74 -48.34
C LYS A 578 15.92 -4.35 -47.79
N MET A 579 16.45 -5.37 -48.47
CA MET A 579 17.73 -5.98 -48.10
C MET A 579 18.91 -5.02 -48.33
N ALA A 580 18.90 -4.22 -49.40
CA ALA A 580 19.94 -3.21 -49.65
C ALA A 580 19.93 -2.11 -48.52
N THR A 581 18.75 -1.73 -48.05
CA THR A 581 18.59 -0.81 -46.90
C THR A 581 19.20 -1.42 -45.64
N SER A 582 18.96 -2.71 -45.40
CA SER A 582 19.56 -3.43 -44.25
C SER A 582 21.08 -3.48 -44.31
N VAL A 583 21.65 -3.65 -45.50
CA VAL A 583 23.12 -3.58 -45.70
C VAL A 583 23.62 -2.17 -45.42
N ALA A 584 22.96 -1.12 -45.97
CA ALA A 584 23.33 0.26 -45.73
C ALA A 584 23.28 0.61 -44.24
N PHE A 585 22.23 0.19 -43.53
CA PHE A 585 22.07 0.44 -42.09
C PHE A 585 23.23 -0.20 -41.30
N LYS A 586 23.50 -1.48 -41.53
CA LYS A 586 24.57 -2.24 -40.83
C LYS A 586 25.97 -1.67 -41.06
N GLU A 587 26.23 -1.10 -42.23
CA GLU A 587 27.51 -0.48 -42.56
C GLU A 587 27.60 1.00 -42.15
N GLY A 588 26.47 1.71 -42.17
CA GLY A 588 26.44 3.15 -41.94
C GLY A 588 26.36 3.50 -40.48
N ILE A 589 25.53 2.81 -39.69
CA ILE A 589 25.36 3.14 -38.29
C ILE A 589 26.66 3.07 -37.49
N PRO A 590 27.55 2.07 -37.65
CA PRO A 590 28.84 2.04 -36.97
C PRO A 590 29.73 3.25 -37.27
N GLN A 591 29.66 3.79 -38.49
CA GLN A 591 30.43 4.99 -38.90
C GLN A 591 29.85 6.29 -38.32
N ALA A 592 28.60 6.28 -37.96
CA ALA A 592 27.89 7.43 -37.40
C ALA A 592 28.08 7.63 -35.87
N LYS A 593 29.07 6.97 -35.26
CA LYS A 593 29.35 7.02 -33.82
C LYS A 593 28.13 6.65 -32.97
N PRO A 594 27.67 5.39 -33.04
CA PRO A 594 26.53 4.95 -32.25
C PRO A 594 26.84 4.95 -30.76
N VAL A 595 25.82 5.27 -29.94
CA VAL A 595 25.89 5.30 -28.48
C VAL A 595 24.65 4.66 -27.89
N ILE A 596 24.75 4.18 -26.64
CA ILE A 596 23.63 3.66 -25.88
C ILE A 596 22.98 4.79 -25.07
N LEU A 597 21.67 4.84 -25.12
CA LEU A 597 20.84 5.69 -24.26
C LEU A 597 20.27 4.85 -23.12
N GLU A 598 20.34 5.38 -21.90
CA GLU A 598 19.72 4.81 -20.72
C GLU A 598 18.44 5.61 -20.34
N PRO A 599 17.39 4.93 -19.86
CA PRO A 599 16.20 5.60 -19.36
C PRO A 599 16.52 6.29 -18.04
N ILE A 600 16.05 7.54 -17.90
CA ILE A 600 16.16 8.36 -16.70
C ILE A 600 14.78 8.47 -16.06
N GLU A 601 14.73 8.30 -14.76
CA GLU A 601 13.53 8.47 -13.96
C GLU A 601 13.55 9.78 -13.19
N HIS A 602 12.42 10.44 -13.13
CA HIS A 602 12.15 11.49 -12.18
C HIS A 602 11.74 10.86 -10.87
N VAL A 603 12.42 11.20 -9.79
CA VAL A 603 12.28 10.59 -8.47
C VAL A 603 12.01 11.67 -7.42
N GLU A 604 10.96 11.50 -6.65
CA GLU A 604 10.62 12.34 -5.50
C GLU A 604 10.74 11.51 -4.22
N VAL A 605 11.63 11.90 -3.32
CA VAL A 605 11.88 11.17 -2.05
C VAL A 605 11.45 12.04 -0.88
N LEU A 606 10.46 11.57 -0.12
CA LEU A 606 9.91 12.25 1.06
C LEU A 606 10.46 11.62 2.34
N ILE A 607 11.19 12.38 3.14
CA ILE A 607 11.91 11.92 4.33
C ILE A 607 11.87 12.91 5.48
N PRO A 608 12.02 12.47 6.75
CA PRO A 608 12.38 13.35 7.85
C PRO A 608 13.72 14.05 7.63
N ASP A 609 13.83 15.31 8.06
CA ASP A 609 15.01 16.18 7.84
C ASP A 609 16.34 15.53 8.25
N LYS A 610 16.34 14.76 9.33
CA LYS A 610 17.55 14.08 9.86
C LYS A 610 18.22 13.09 8.89
N TYR A 611 17.49 12.60 7.87
CA TYR A 611 18.00 11.65 6.87
C TYR A 611 18.43 12.33 5.56
N MET A 612 18.27 13.66 5.45
CA MET A 612 18.50 14.38 4.21
C MET A 612 19.91 14.17 3.64
N GLY A 613 20.93 14.25 4.49
CA GLY A 613 22.33 14.07 4.06
C GLY A 613 22.61 12.66 3.52
N ASP A 614 22.10 11.63 4.19
CA ASP A 614 22.31 10.24 3.79
C ASP A 614 21.65 9.94 2.44
N ILE A 615 20.42 10.44 2.23
CA ILE A 615 19.67 10.23 0.99
C ILE A 615 20.27 11.02 -0.17
N MET A 616 20.73 12.24 0.05
CA MET A 616 21.45 13.00 -0.98
C MET A 616 22.73 12.30 -1.42
N GLY A 617 23.48 11.75 -0.45
CA GLY A 617 24.67 10.96 -0.72
C GLY A 617 24.38 9.69 -1.51
N ASP A 618 23.30 8.97 -1.18
CA ASP A 618 22.87 7.77 -1.90
C ASP A 618 22.40 8.07 -3.32
N ILE A 619 21.57 9.10 -3.53
CA ILE A 619 21.14 9.53 -4.86
C ILE A 619 22.36 9.89 -5.73
N THR A 620 23.34 10.62 -5.17
CA THR A 620 24.57 10.96 -5.91
C THR A 620 25.39 9.71 -6.26
N LYS A 621 25.51 8.75 -5.33
CA LYS A 621 26.17 7.46 -5.58
C LYS A 621 25.49 6.66 -6.69
N ARG A 622 24.18 6.77 -6.84
CA ARG A 622 23.37 6.18 -7.93
C ARG A 622 23.42 6.99 -9.21
N ARG A 623 24.38 7.86 -9.38
CA ARG A 623 24.53 8.75 -10.55
C ARG A 623 23.34 9.72 -10.72
N GLY A 624 22.56 9.93 -9.67
CA GLY A 624 21.42 10.82 -9.69
C GLY A 624 21.81 12.28 -9.63
N ARG A 625 21.02 13.12 -10.30
CA ARG A 625 21.13 14.57 -10.30
C ARG A 625 20.00 15.17 -9.47
N ILE A 626 20.32 15.80 -8.35
CA ILE A 626 19.33 16.48 -7.50
C ILE A 626 18.88 17.75 -8.21
N LEU A 627 17.58 17.95 -8.33
CA LEU A 627 16.94 19.10 -8.99
C LEU A 627 16.46 20.14 -7.98
N SER A 628 15.73 19.71 -6.95
CA SER A 628 15.25 20.59 -5.88
C SER A 628 15.15 19.86 -4.54
N MET A 629 14.99 20.67 -3.48
CA MET A 629 14.75 20.21 -2.11
C MET A 629 13.73 21.15 -1.47
N ASP A 630 12.55 20.61 -1.19
CA ASP A 630 11.43 21.38 -0.71
C ASP A 630 10.95 20.87 0.65
N ALA A 631 10.34 21.73 1.47
CA ALA A 631 9.70 21.34 2.71
C ALA A 631 8.23 20.97 2.44
N VAL A 632 7.82 19.79 2.87
CA VAL A 632 6.43 19.33 2.78
C VAL A 632 5.96 18.96 4.19
N GLY A 633 5.26 19.90 4.84
CA GLY A 633 4.93 19.78 6.26
C GLY A 633 6.19 19.67 7.13
N MET A 634 6.28 18.61 7.93
CA MET A 634 7.46 18.32 8.76
C MET A 634 8.52 17.48 8.03
N LYS A 635 8.29 17.09 6.79
CA LYS A 635 9.19 16.27 5.98
C LYS A 635 9.90 17.12 4.91
N LYS A 636 10.98 16.57 4.36
CA LYS A 636 11.70 17.13 3.21
C LYS A 636 11.42 16.27 1.98
N CYS A 637 11.18 16.91 0.86
CA CYS A 637 11.04 16.29 -0.45
C CYS A 637 12.31 16.55 -1.25
N ILE A 638 13.06 15.52 -1.62
CA ILE A 638 14.20 15.60 -2.53
C ILE A 638 13.71 15.17 -3.90
N VAL A 639 13.84 16.06 -4.88
CA VAL A 639 13.51 15.79 -6.29
C VAL A 639 14.81 15.57 -7.05
N ALA A 640 14.89 14.45 -7.76
CA ALA A 640 16.10 14.08 -8.49
C ALA A 640 15.77 13.33 -9.79
N GLU A 641 16.73 13.30 -10.70
CA GLU A 641 16.73 12.43 -11.88
C GLU A 641 17.79 11.35 -11.69
N VAL A 642 17.39 10.10 -11.86
CA VAL A 642 18.26 8.95 -11.60
C VAL A 642 18.11 7.92 -12.74
N PRO A 643 19.19 7.31 -13.25
CA PRO A 643 19.08 6.22 -14.22
C PRO A 643 18.27 5.04 -13.67
N THR A 644 17.33 4.52 -14.46
CA THR A 644 16.47 3.39 -14.06
C THR A 644 17.27 2.18 -13.55
N ALA A 645 18.42 1.91 -14.16
CA ALA A 645 19.31 0.81 -13.76
C ALA A 645 19.82 0.93 -12.31
N GLU A 646 19.91 2.15 -11.77
CA GLU A 646 20.38 2.42 -10.40
C GLU A 646 19.22 2.42 -9.37
N MET A 647 17.98 2.41 -9.85
CA MET A 647 16.77 2.42 -9.00
C MET A 647 16.33 1.01 -8.57
N HIS A 648 17.00 -0.01 -9.06
CA HIS A 648 16.70 -1.38 -8.66
C HIS A 648 16.83 -1.52 -7.13
N LYS A 649 15.79 -2.09 -6.49
CA LYS A 649 15.66 -2.26 -5.02
C LYS A 649 15.76 -0.96 -4.19
N TYR A 650 15.66 0.21 -4.80
CA TYR A 650 15.74 1.47 -4.07
C TYR A 650 14.69 1.57 -2.94
N ALA A 651 13.50 0.97 -3.11
CA ALA A 651 12.49 0.87 -2.05
C ALA A 651 13.05 0.25 -0.75
N THR A 652 13.77 -0.86 -0.89
CA THR A 652 14.37 -1.58 0.23
C THR A 652 15.51 -0.79 0.87
N ASP A 653 16.38 -0.20 0.03
CA ASP A 653 17.51 0.59 0.50
C ASP A 653 17.04 1.87 1.22
N LEU A 654 16.05 2.58 0.67
CA LEU A 654 15.44 3.76 1.29
C LEU A 654 14.85 3.43 2.66
N ARG A 655 14.11 2.32 2.79
CA ARG A 655 13.55 1.86 4.07
C ARG A 655 14.66 1.55 5.08
N SER A 656 15.72 0.90 4.64
CA SER A 656 16.88 0.60 5.51
C SER A 656 17.55 1.88 6.01
N MET A 657 17.86 2.83 5.12
CA MET A 657 18.53 4.09 5.47
C MET A 657 17.67 4.99 6.36
N THR A 658 16.35 5.01 6.14
CA THR A 658 15.42 5.89 6.86
C THR A 658 14.68 5.20 8.00
N GLN A 659 15.03 3.96 8.32
CA GLN A 659 14.30 3.14 9.29
C GLN A 659 12.80 3.09 8.93
N SER A 660 12.48 2.87 7.65
CA SER A 660 11.11 2.80 7.10
C SER A 660 10.29 4.10 7.17
N ARG A 661 10.93 5.26 7.41
CA ARG A 661 10.26 6.57 7.42
C ARG A 661 10.23 7.26 6.05
N GLY A 662 11.09 6.81 5.12
CA GLY A 662 11.17 7.36 3.76
C GLY A 662 10.12 6.77 2.84
N GLU A 663 9.55 7.62 2.00
CA GLU A 663 8.64 7.27 0.92
C GLU A 663 9.18 7.85 -0.38
N TYR A 664 8.93 7.20 -1.52
CA TYR A 664 9.31 7.77 -2.80
C TYR A 664 8.29 7.46 -3.89
N ARG A 665 8.32 8.31 -4.91
CA ARG A 665 7.57 8.15 -6.16
C ARG A 665 8.53 8.32 -7.31
N HIS A 666 8.26 7.66 -8.42
CA HIS A 666 9.08 7.78 -9.62
C HIS A 666 8.23 7.60 -10.88
N HIS A 667 8.71 8.17 -11.97
CA HIS A 667 8.16 7.95 -13.31
C HIS A 667 9.26 8.15 -14.35
N PHE A 668 9.08 7.52 -15.52
CA PHE A 668 9.99 7.70 -16.65
C PHE A 668 9.95 9.15 -17.12
N GLU A 669 11.12 9.76 -17.29
CA GLU A 669 11.27 11.15 -17.75
C GLU A 669 11.71 11.20 -19.21
N ARG A 670 12.89 10.64 -19.53
CA ARG A 670 13.48 10.67 -20.85
C ARG A 670 14.61 9.65 -21.00
N TYR A 671 15.16 9.60 -22.22
CA TYR A 671 16.40 8.87 -22.49
C TYR A 671 17.60 9.84 -22.51
N GLU A 672 18.72 9.46 -21.88
CA GLU A 672 19.99 10.18 -21.94
C GLU A 672 21.14 9.24 -22.32
N GLU A 673 22.23 9.81 -22.88
CA GLU A 673 23.43 9.06 -23.23
C GLU A 673 24.09 8.48 -21.97
N ALA A 674 24.24 7.17 -21.92
CA ALA A 674 24.94 6.50 -20.83
C ALA A 674 26.45 6.83 -20.84
N PRO A 675 27.13 6.95 -19.69
CA PRO A 675 28.57 7.10 -19.62
C PRO A 675 29.31 5.96 -20.34
N MET A 676 30.46 6.23 -20.95
CA MET A 676 31.20 5.23 -21.78
C MET A 676 31.49 3.92 -21.04
N GLU A 677 31.80 3.97 -19.74
CA GLU A 677 32.04 2.78 -18.95
C GLU A 677 30.77 1.92 -18.77
N VAL A 678 29.62 2.58 -18.64
CA VAL A 678 28.30 1.95 -18.52
C VAL A 678 27.91 1.35 -19.87
N GLN A 679 28.07 2.06 -20.98
CA GLN A 679 27.83 1.55 -22.33
C GLN A 679 28.61 0.27 -22.59
N LYS A 680 29.91 0.23 -22.24
CA LYS A 680 30.76 -0.93 -22.41
C LYS A 680 30.22 -2.15 -21.66
N LYS A 681 29.85 -1.97 -20.38
CA LYS A 681 29.24 -3.03 -19.57
C LYS A 681 27.94 -3.57 -20.17
N ILE A 682 27.07 -2.67 -20.67
CA ILE A 682 25.80 -3.06 -21.29
C ILE A 682 26.04 -3.89 -22.56
N ILE A 683 26.99 -3.47 -23.41
CA ILE A 683 27.34 -4.18 -24.64
C ILE A 683 27.92 -5.59 -24.34
N GLU A 684 28.84 -5.66 -23.38
CA GLU A 684 29.45 -6.94 -22.95
C GLU A 684 28.38 -7.88 -22.34
N ALA A 685 27.50 -7.38 -21.48
CA ALA A 685 26.43 -8.17 -20.90
C ALA A 685 25.49 -8.74 -21.98
N ARG A 686 25.12 -7.90 -22.95
CA ARG A 686 24.22 -8.32 -24.04
C ARG A 686 24.86 -9.30 -25.00
N ALA A 687 26.18 -9.19 -25.25
CA ALA A 687 26.92 -10.17 -26.02
C ALA A 687 26.93 -11.55 -25.35
N ALA A 688 27.18 -11.59 -24.04
CA ALA A 688 27.15 -12.84 -23.25
C ALA A 688 25.75 -13.49 -23.19
N GLU A 689 24.66 -12.71 -23.24
CA GLU A 689 23.31 -13.26 -23.34
C GLU A 689 22.99 -13.90 -24.69
N LYS A 690 23.53 -13.37 -25.78
CA LYS A 690 23.35 -13.93 -27.15
C LYS A 690 24.12 -15.22 -27.37
N GLU A 691 25.16 -15.49 -26.57
CA GLU A 691 25.95 -16.72 -26.63
C GLU A 691 25.35 -17.89 -25.81
N LYS A 692 24.40 -17.60 -24.91
CA LYS A 692 23.62 -18.60 -24.14
C LYS A 692 22.33 -19.00 -24.87
#